data_4b0c223f4e8925dcc425ae014c0b8d49
#
_entry.id   4b0c223f4e8925dcc425ae014c0b8d49
#
_cell.length_a   1.000
_cell.length_b   1.000
_cell.length_c   1.000
_cell.angle_alpha   90.00
_cell.angle_beta   90.00
_cell.angle_gamma   90.00
#
_symmetry.space_group_name_H-M   'P 1'
#
loop_
_entity.id
_entity.type
_entity.pdbx_description
1 polymer ?
#
loop_
_entity_poly.entity_id
_entity_poly.type
_entity_poly.pdbx_seq_one_letter_code
_entity_poly.pdbx_strand_id
1 'polypeptide(L)'
;MSAGLNSAQNEGVRYLDGPCLVLAGAGSGKTRVITQKIAHLIVDKGFEPRHIAAVTFTNKAAAEMRERVAKLLEGQTLSTPGKEGRKVPVNQLTVCTFHSLGVQILRKEAEHLGLKPQFSIMDSDDCFAMVQEQLATTDKPLIRRVQNTISLWKNALVLPEQALANAQNEDEHVAAMVYRNYVATLHAYQAVDFDDLIRLPAELFEANEAVRDRWQNKLRYLLIDEYQDTNSCQYSLLKLLAGPRAAFTAVGDDDQAIYGWRGATLENLKQLQIDFPKLHVIKLEQNYRSTVRILTAANNVIAKNPKLFEKKLWSDHGMGDSITVTPANDEEHEAESVVFRLSAHKFERRAQFRDYAILYRGNFQARIFEQVLRRERIPYVLSGGTSFFDRAEIKDICAYLRLIANHDDDPALIRAITTPKRGIGNVTLEALGSFAGQAKVSLFEAVYMGGLEARLSDRQIEPMRAFCDFIQRLAARAETDPATTVLDDMMEGIHYEAYLYDAFDERQAQNKWSNVLEFLDWLKKKGTRPEAAGVDAAVEGERGDGDAATGFDTSDGLADTGKNLLGLIQTVALMSMLEGRDEDPDAVRLSTVHASKGLEYPHVFLVGCEEGIMPHRGGSDDDEPIDDARIEEERRLMYVAITRAQRSLQLTYCKKRKRARETIVCEPSRFIQEMLLDEAPPPSADEAPMTPKDRLANLKALLGG
;
A
#
# COMPACT_ATOMS: atom_id res chain seq x y z
N MET A 1 15.07 8.35 -27.07
CA MET A 1 14.68 7.85 -25.76
C MET A 1 14.56 6.32 -25.62
N SER A 2 14.79 5.51 -26.67
CA SER A 2 14.62 4.03 -26.59
C SER A 2 15.93 3.25 -26.29
N ALA A 3 16.99 3.90 -25.83
CA ALA A 3 18.24 3.23 -25.54
C ALA A 3 18.08 2.23 -24.39
N GLY A 4 18.26 0.94 -24.68
CA GLY A 4 18.25 -0.16 -23.71
C GLY A 4 16.89 -0.84 -23.45
N LEU A 5 15.85 -0.58 -24.26
CA LEU A 5 14.61 -1.37 -24.26
C LEU A 5 14.74 -2.54 -25.26
N ASN A 6 14.22 -3.72 -24.88
CA ASN A 6 14.04 -4.81 -25.86
C ASN A 6 12.85 -4.52 -26.80
N SER A 7 12.65 -5.37 -27.82
CA SER A 7 11.60 -5.16 -28.83
C SER A 7 10.19 -5.09 -28.23
N ALA A 8 9.85 -6.00 -27.31
CA ALA A 8 8.54 -6.05 -26.68
C ALA A 8 8.30 -4.85 -25.73
N GLN A 9 9.32 -4.45 -24.96
CA GLN A 9 9.25 -3.25 -24.13
C GLN A 9 9.05 -2.00 -25.01
N ASN A 10 9.77 -1.89 -26.13
CA ASN A 10 9.65 -0.77 -27.04
C ASN A 10 8.27 -0.74 -27.73
N GLU A 11 7.72 -1.91 -28.08
CA GLU A 11 6.34 -2.02 -28.56
C GLU A 11 5.36 -1.50 -27.49
N GLY A 12 5.49 -1.94 -26.25
CA GLY A 12 4.65 -1.48 -25.13
C GLY A 12 4.72 0.03 -24.90
N VAL A 13 5.89 0.64 -25.08
CA VAL A 13 6.07 2.10 -24.99
C VAL A 13 5.39 2.84 -26.13
N ARG A 14 5.49 2.34 -27.34
CA ARG A 14 5.05 3.06 -28.56
C ARG A 14 3.61 2.82 -28.96
N TYR A 15 2.99 1.72 -28.53
CA TYR A 15 1.62 1.40 -28.91
C TYR A 15 0.62 2.40 -28.32
N LEU A 16 -0.13 3.09 -29.16
CA LEU A 16 -1.12 4.13 -28.81
C LEU A 16 -2.44 4.01 -29.58
N ASP A 17 -2.58 2.98 -30.42
CA ASP A 17 -3.72 2.84 -31.35
C ASP A 17 -4.98 2.31 -30.65
N GLY A 18 -4.96 2.16 -29.35
CA GLY A 18 -6.10 1.68 -28.53
C GLY A 18 -5.69 1.21 -27.14
N PRO A 19 -6.57 0.46 -26.48
CA PRO A 19 -6.29 -0.13 -25.17
C PRO A 19 -5.17 -1.16 -25.28
N CYS A 20 -4.27 -1.17 -24.31
CA CYS A 20 -3.11 -2.04 -24.27
C CYS A 20 -3.01 -2.76 -22.93
N LEU A 21 -2.75 -4.07 -22.95
CA LEU A 21 -2.39 -4.88 -21.79
C LEU A 21 -0.97 -5.38 -21.97
N VAL A 22 -0.08 -5.00 -21.08
CA VAL A 22 1.30 -5.49 -21.00
C VAL A 22 1.38 -6.56 -19.93
N LEU A 23 1.43 -7.82 -20.35
CA LEU A 23 1.64 -8.97 -19.47
C LEU A 23 3.13 -9.12 -19.21
N ALA A 24 3.54 -8.70 -18.02
CA ALA A 24 4.95 -8.51 -17.71
C ALA A 24 5.33 -9.34 -16.49
N GLY A 25 6.03 -10.43 -16.69
CA GLY A 25 6.48 -11.29 -15.59
C GLY A 25 7.37 -10.59 -14.57
N ALA A 26 7.67 -11.29 -13.47
CA ALA A 26 8.57 -10.76 -12.44
C ALA A 26 9.90 -10.30 -13.05
N GLY A 27 10.39 -9.11 -12.68
CA GLY A 27 11.68 -8.59 -13.12
C GLY A 27 11.80 -8.26 -14.63
N SER A 28 10.69 -8.22 -15.38
CA SER A 28 10.71 -7.92 -16.84
C SER A 28 10.71 -6.42 -17.18
N GLY A 29 10.71 -5.54 -16.17
CA GLY A 29 10.78 -4.10 -16.37
C GLY A 29 9.42 -3.42 -16.54
N LYS A 30 8.35 -3.88 -15.88
CA LYS A 30 7.01 -3.27 -15.84
C LYS A 30 7.06 -1.75 -15.67
N THR A 31 7.63 -1.29 -14.57
CA THR A 31 7.73 0.14 -14.23
C THR A 31 8.54 0.93 -15.26
N ARG A 32 9.56 0.28 -15.88
CA ARG A 32 10.35 0.90 -16.93
C ARG A 32 9.51 1.19 -18.17
N VAL A 33 8.64 0.27 -18.58
CA VAL A 33 7.72 0.49 -19.71
C VAL A 33 6.78 1.64 -19.42
N ILE A 34 6.18 1.69 -18.21
CA ILE A 34 5.27 2.78 -17.81
C ILE A 34 5.99 4.13 -17.85
N THR A 35 7.14 4.26 -17.20
CA THR A 35 7.87 5.52 -17.10
C THR A 35 8.35 6.02 -18.48
N GLN A 36 8.85 5.12 -19.31
CA GLN A 36 9.25 5.45 -20.69
C GLN A 36 8.04 5.82 -21.57
N LYS A 37 6.89 5.18 -21.37
CA LYS A 37 5.66 5.52 -22.10
C LYS A 37 5.14 6.90 -21.72
N ILE A 38 5.20 7.28 -20.43
CA ILE A 38 4.87 8.64 -19.99
C ILE A 38 5.77 9.66 -20.71
N ALA A 39 7.07 9.42 -20.72
CA ALA A 39 8.01 10.30 -21.43
C ALA A 39 7.71 10.37 -22.92
N HIS A 40 7.42 9.25 -23.58
CA HIS A 40 7.03 9.18 -24.97
C HIS A 40 5.75 9.97 -25.27
N LEU A 41 4.71 9.83 -24.44
CA LEU A 41 3.46 10.58 -24.57
C LEU A 41 3.70 12.10 -24.50
N ILE A 42 4.55 12.55 -23.58
CA ILE A 42 4.79 13.98 -23.38
C ILE A 42 5.72 14.55 -24.47
N VAL A 43 6.88 13.93 -24.67
CA VAL A 43 7.94 14.49 -25.52
C VAL A 43 7.69 14.22 -27.01
N ASP A 44 7.33 12.98 -27.35
CA ASP A 44 7.22 12.57 -28.76
C ASP A 44 5.81 12.79 -29.32
N LYS A 45 4.76 12.70 -28.46
CA LYS A 45 3.35 12.80 -28.88
C LYS A 45 2.67 14.11 -28.45
N GLY A 46 3.35 14.93 -27.67
CA GLY A 46 2.84 16.27 -27.30
C GLY A 46 1.66 16.25 -26.32
N PHE A 47 1.45 15.18 -25.55
CA PHE A 47 0.45 15.19 -24.50
C PHE A 47 0.88 16.15 -23.40
N GLU A 48 -0.05 16.97 -22.93
CA GLU A 48 0.18 17.78 -21.74
C GLU A 48 0.20 16.88 -20.50
N PRO A 49 1.16 17.03 -19.55
CA PRO A 49 1.26 16.18 -18.35
C PRO A 49 -0.06 16.07 -17.57
N ARG A 50 -0.82 17.15 -17.44
CA ARG A 50 -2.12 17.19 -16.73
C ARG A 50 -3.20 16.25 -17.31
N HIS A 51 -3.00 15.73 -18.53
CA HIS A 51 -3.92 14.82 -19.20
C HIS A 51 -3.53 13.35 -19.06
N ILE A 52 -2.45 13.07 -18.34
CA ILE A 52 -1.94 11.73 -18.14
C ILE A 52 -2.09 11.38 -16.65
N ALA A 53 -2.65 10.18 -16.38
CA ALA A 53 -2.68 9.62 -15.04
C ALA A 53 -1.99 8.25 -15.03
N ALA A 54 -1.05 8.08 -14.11
CA ALA A 54 -0.41 6.80 -13.81
C ALA A 54 -0.83 6.36 -12.40
N VAL A 55 -1.51 5.23 -12.32
CA VAL A 55 -2.09 4.74 -11.08
C VAL A 55 -1.40 3.43 -10.68
N THR A 56 -1.02 3.33 -9.41
CA THR A 56 -0.35 2.17 -8.83
C THR A 56 -0.99 1.79 -7.49
N PHE A 57 -0.49 0.71 -6.87
CA PHE A 57 -1.08 0.17 -5.63
C PHE A 57 -0.52 0.81 -4.36
N THR A 58 0.75 1.25 -4.36
CA THR A 58 1.41 1.76 -3.15
C THR A 58 1.97 3.17 -3.37
N ASN A 59 1.99 3.98 -2.32
CA ASN A 59 2.57 5.32 -2.38
C ASN A 59 4.07 5.28 -2.70
N LYS A 60 4.79 4.27 -2.21
CA LYS A 60 6.19 4.05 -2.55
C LYS A 60 6.39 3.86 -4.05
N ALA A 61 5.62 2.97 -4.67
CA ALA A 61 5.67 2.78 -6.12
C ALA A 61 5.32 4.05 -6.89
N ALA A 62 4.33 4.83 -6.41
CA ALA A 62 3.97 6.12 -7.00
C ALA A 62 5.12 7.13 -6.87
N ALA A 63 5.78 7.22 -5.71
CA ALA A 63 6.91 8.11 -5.48
C ALA A 63 8.11 7.74 -6.36
N GLU A 64 8.51 6.46 -6.40
CA GLU A 64 9.57 5.98 -7.28
C GLU A 64 9.27 6.20 -8.77
N MET A 65 8.03 5.96 -9.17
CA MET A 65 7.60 6.19 -10.55
C MET A 65 7.73 7.68 -10.92
N ARG A 66 7.30 8.58 -10.02
CA ARG A 66 7.38 10.02 -10.19
C ARG A 66 8.82 10.50 -10.31
N GLU A 67 9.70 10.02 -9.43
CA GLU A 67 11.14 10.35 -9.46
C GLU A 67 11.79 9.88 -10.78
N ARG A 68 11.51 8.64 -11.21
CA ARG A 68 12.03 8.09 -12.46
C ARG A 68 11.55 8.89 -13.68
N VAL A 69 10.26 9.28 -13.70
CA VAL A 69 9.70 10.12 -14.78
C VAL A 69 10.33 11.51 -14.75
N ALA A 70 10.51 12.12 -13.57
CA ALA A 70 11.17 13.42 -13.45
C ALA A 70 12.59 13.40 -14.01
N LYS A 71 13.38 12.38 -13.67
CA LYS A 71 14.73 12.17 -14.24
C LYS A 71 14.73 11.99 -15.76
N LEU A 72 13.75 11.25 -16.31
CA LEU A 72 13.63 11.05 -17.76
C LEU A 72 13.24 12.33 -18.52
N LEU A 73 12.50 13.23 -17.87
CA LEU A 73 12.03 14.49 -18.44
C LEU A 73 12.95 15.67 -18.12
N GLU A 74 13.99 15.47 -17.34
CA GLU A 74 14.97 16.49 -17.03
C GLU A 74 15.65 17.01 -18.30
N GLY A 75 15.65 18.32 -18.48
CA GLY A 75 16.17 18.98 -19.68
C GLY A 75 15.31 18.83 -20.95
N GLN A 76 14.19 18.12 -20.90
CA GLN A 76 13.26 17.99 -22.02
C GLN A 76 12.30 19.19 -22.10
N THR A 77 11.85 19.46 -23.32
CA THR A 77 10.89 20.54 -23.61
C THR A 77 9.62 19.98 -24.22
N LEU A 78 8.52 20.72 -24.05
CA LEU A 78 7.23 20.36 -24.64
C LEU A 78 7.28 20.48 -26.18
N SER A 79 6.70 19.51 -26.86
CA SER A 79 6.41 19.54 -28.30
C SER A 79 4.94 19.87 -28.59
N THR A 80 4.17 20.22 -27.57
CA THR A 80 2.74 20.58 -27.71
C THR A 80 2.59 21.87 -28.51
N PRO A 81 1.71 21.94 -29.55
CA PRO A 81 1.46 23.13 -30.33
C PRO A 81 1.15 24.35 -29.47
N GLY A 82 1.89 25.46 -29.68
CA GLY A 82 1.78 26.71 -28.91
C GLY A 82 2.48 26.72 -27.55
N LYS A 83 3.18 25.63 -27.18
CA LYS A 83 3.99 25.52 -25.96
C LYS A 83 5.40 24.95 -26.23
N GLU A 84 5.80 24.95 -27.50
CA GLU A 84 7.11 24.42 -27.91
C GLU A 84 8.25 25.15 -27.18
N GLY A 85 9.27 24.38 -26.80
CA GLY A 85 10.45 24.91 -26.12
C GLY A 85 10.27 25.23 -24.62
N ARG A 86 9.08 25.13 -24.07
CA ARG A 86 8.87 25.27 -22.61
C ARG A 86 9.28 24.00 -21.87
N LYS A 87 9.86 24.15 -20.67
CA LYS A 87 10.17 23.01 -19.80
C LYS A 87 8.91 22.21 -19.48
N VAL A 88 9.05 20.90 -19.41
CA VAL A 88 7.93 19.99 -19.05
C VAL A 88 7.50 20.26 -17.60
N PRO A 89 6.24 20.65 -17.33
CA PRO A 89 5.74 20.81 -15.98
C PRO A 89 5.38 19.46 -15.34
N VAL A 90 6.38 18.72 -14.86
CA VAL A 90 6.23 17.36 -14.31
C VAL A 90 5.26 17.32 -13.12
N ASN A 91 5.17 18.40 -12.36
CA ASN A 91 4.24 18.55 -11.23
C ASN A 91 2.75 18.53 -11.62
N GLN A 92 2.41 18.68 -12.90
CA GLN A 92 1.04 18.55 -13.40
C GLN A 92 0.67 17.12 -13.80
N LEU A 93 1.64 16.19 -13.80
CA LEU A 93 1.40 14.80 -14.07
C LEU A 93 0.74 14.14 -12.85
N THR A 94 -0.36 13.41 -13.07
CA THR A 94 -0.99 12.63 -12.00
C THR A 94 -0.29 11.27 -11.88
N VAL A 95 0.51 11.08 -10.84
CA VAL A 95 1.09 9.77 -10.47
C VAL A 95 0.70 9.49 -9.03
N CYS A 96 -0.19 8.54 -8.79
CA CYS A 96 -0.77 8.32 -7.46
C CYS A 96 -1.30 6.89 -7.32
N THR A 97 -1.82 6.56 -6.13
CA THR A 97 -2.57 5.32 -5.92
C THR A 97 -4.03 5.49 -6.35
N PHE A 98 -4.77 4.37 -6.52
CA PHE A 98 -6.22 4.42 -6.76
C PHE A 98 -6.94 5.24 -5.68
N HIS A 99 -6.61 5.03 -4.41
CA HIS A 99 -7.22 5.73 -3.28
C HIS A 99 -6.90 7.24 -3.30
N SER A 100 -5.66 7.61 -3.61
CA SER A 100 -5.30 9.04 -3.77
C SER A 100 -6.06 9.70 -4.92
N LEU A 101 -6.27 8.98 -6.03
CA LEU A 101 -7.10 9.47 -7.14
C LEU A 101 -8.56 9.64 -6.68
N GLY A 102 -9.09 8.66 -5.95
CA GLY A 102 -10.43 8.70 -5.37
C GLY A 102 -10.64 9.91 -4.46
N VAL A 103 -9.69 10.18 -3.56
CA VAL A 103 -9.74 11.40 -2.71
C VAL A 103 -9.78 12.67 -3.55
N GLN A 104 -8.97 12.78 -4.62
CA GLN A 104 -8.99 13.95 -5.50
C GLN A 104 -10.34 14.14 -6.19
N ILE A 105 -10.98 13.02 -6.61
CA ILE A 105 -12.32 13.05 -7.22
C ILE A 105 -13.35 13.47 -6.18
N LEU A 106 -13.37 12.80 -5.02
CA LEU A 106 -14.37 13.05 -3.98
C LEU A 106 -14.31 14.48 -3.44
N ARG A 107 -13.12 15.05 -3.24
CA ARG A 107 -12.98 16.45 -2.81
C ARG A 107 -13.57 17.42 -3.80
N LYS A 108 -13.30 17.21 -5.08
CA LYS A 108 -13.74 18.11 -6.14
C LYS A 108 -15.24 18.00 -6.38
N GLU A 109 -15.80 16.83 -6.20
CA GLU A 109 -17.19 16.52 -6.51
C GLU A 109 -18.04 16.24 -5.26
N ALA A 110 -17.56 16.64 -4.07
CA ALA A 110 -18.18 16.35 -2.77
C ALA A 110 -19.67 16.72 -2.72
N GLU A 111 -20.05 17.88 -3.27
CA GLU A 111 -21.42 18.37 -3.30
C GLU A 111 -22.39 17.39 -4.02
N HIS A 112 -21.91 16.71 -5.06
CA HIS A 112 -22.74 15.72 -5.79
C HIS A 112 -23.05 14.47 -4.96
N LEU A 113 -22.29 14.25 -3.88
CA LEU A 113 -22.41 13.09 -2.97
C LEU A 113 -23.00 13.46 -1.61
N GLY A 114 -23.36 14.73 -1.40
CA GLY A 114 -23.85 15.22 -0.11
C GLY A 114 -22.75 15.23 0.97
N LEU A 115 -21.49 15.30 0.56
CA LEU A 115 -20.33 15.37 1.44
C LEU A 115 -19.77 16.78 1.50
N LYS A 116 -19.17 17.13 2.63
CA LYS A 116 -18.33 18.33 2.74
C LYS A 116 -16.97 18.07 2.06
N PRO A 117 -16.33 19.07 1.44
CA PRO A 117 -14.98 18.89 0.86
C PRO A 117 -13.93 18.42 1.87
N GLN A 118 -14.12 18.73 3.16
CA GLN A 118 -13.24 18.35 4.28
C GLN A 118 -13.70 17.07 5.00
N PHE A 119 -14.40 16.18 4.31
CA PHE A 119 -14.83 14.90 4.89
C PHE A 119 -13.69 14.14 5.57
N SER A 120 -14.02 13.41 6.64
CA SER A 120 -13.07 12.53 7.34
C SER A 120 -12.88 11.21 6.61
N ILE A 121 -11.69 10.63 6.73
CA ILE A 121 -11.40 9.27 6.26
C ILE A 121 -11.20 8.40 7.50
N MET A 122 -12.10 7.42 7.68
CA MET A 122 -12.09 6.50 8.82
C MET A 122 -11.05 5.41 8.62
N ASP A 123 -10.24 5.15 9.63
CA ASP A 123 -9.30 4.04 9.62
C ASP A 123 -9.99 2.71 10.00
N SER A 124 -9.23 1.61 9.96
CA SER A 124 -9.76 0.28 10.28
C SER A 124 -10.24 0.15 11.72
N ASP A 125 -9.64 0.89 12.66
CA ASP A 125 -10.01 0.87 14.06
C ASP A 125 -11.30 1.68 14.30
N ASP A 126 -11.44 2.84 13.62
CA ASP A 126 -12.68 3.62 13.61
C ASP A 126 -13.84 2.78 13.05
N CYS A 127 -13.62 2.12 11.89
CA CYS A 127 -14.62 1.23 11.29
C CYS A 127 -14.96 0.04 12.18
N PHE A 128 -13.96 -0.54 12.85
CA PHE A 128 -14.18 -1.62 13.82
C PHE A 128 -15.06 -1.16 14.99
N ALA A 129 -14.80 0.04 15.54
CA ALA A 129 -15.58 0.60 16.63
C ALA A 129 -17.05 0.84 16.21
N MET A 130 -17.28 1.36 15.01
CA MET A 130 -18.63 1.57 14.46
C MET A 130 -19.40 0.25 14.30
N VAL A 131 -18.75 -0.79 13.77
CA VAL A 131 -19.37 -2.12 13.63
C VAL A 131 -19.63 -2.75 15.01
N GLN A 132 -18.71 -2.58 15.96
CA GLN A 132 -18.86 -3.04 17.34
C GLN A 132 -20.08 -2.44 18.02
N GLU A 133 -20.26 -1.13 17.88
CA GLU A 133 -21.40 -0.41 18.44
C GLU A 133 -22.71 -0.92 17.88
N GLN A 134 -22.80 -1.10 16.56
CA GLN A 134 -24.02 -1.55 15.89
C GLN A 134 -24.38 -3.01 16.20
N LEU A 135 -23.38 -3.87 16.42
CA LEU A 135 -23.58 -5.25 16.84
C LEU A 135 -23.83 -5.39 18.35
N ALA A 136 -23.59 -4.33 19.12
CA ALA A 136 -23.66 -4.32 20.60
C ALA A 136 -22.93 -5.52 21.23
N THR A 137 -21.77 -5.91 20.71
CA THR A 137 -20.99 -7.07 21.15
C THR A 137 -19.53 -6.74 21.40
N THR A 138 -18.86 -7.55 22.22
CA THR A 138 -17.40 -7.50 22.44
C THR A 138 -16.65 -8.65 21.73
N ASP A 139 -17.36 -9.50 20.97
CA ASP A 139 -16.78 -10.60 20.21
C ASP A 139 -15.97 -10.07 19.01
N LYS A 140 -14.69 -9.85 19.21
CA LYS A 140 -13.77 -9.33 18.19
C LYS A 140 -13.73 -10.15 16.90
N PRO A 141 -13.70 -11.50 16.92
CA PRO A 141 -13.82 -12.33 15.72
C PRO A 141 -15.07 -12.04 14.90
N LEU A 142 -16.25 -11.96 15.54
CA LEU A 142 -17.49 -11.63 14.86
C LEU A 142 -17.47 -10.24 14.25
N ILE A 143 -17.03 -9.23 15.01
CA ILE A 143 -16.93 -7.85 14.53
C ILE A 143 -16.04 -7.79 13.28
N ARG A 144 -14.89 -8.44 13.29
CA ARG A 144 -13.97 -8.48 12.14
C ARG A 144 -14.57 -9.20 10.94
N ARG A 145 -15.30 -10.30 11.15
CA ARG A 145 -15.99 -10.99 10.04
C ARG A 145 -17.00 -10.06 9.37
N VAL A 146 -17.85 -9.40 10.15
CA VAL A 146 -18.84 -8.45 9.62
C VAL A 146 -18.15 -7.29 8.89
N GLN A 147 -17.11 -6.68 9.47
CA GLN A 147 -16.35 -5.62 8.83
C GLN A 147 -15.74 -6.07 7.49
N ASN A 148 -15.13 -7.26 7.45
CA ASN A 148 -14.55 -7.80 6.23
C ASN A 148 -15.63 -8.10 5.17
N THR A 149 -16.79 -8.62 5.57
CA THR A 149 -17.91 -8.88 4.66
C THR A 149 -18.43 -7.59 4.03
N ILE A 150 -18.60 -6.52 4.82
CA ILE A 150 -18.98 -5.20 4.31
C ILE A 150 -17.95 -4.67 3.33
N SER A 151 -16.65 -4.78 3.64
CA SER A 151 -15.56 -4.37 2.75
C SER A 151 -15.59 -5.13 1.41
N LEU A 152 -15.80 -6.45 1.45
CA LEU A 152 -15.93 -7.26 0.22
C LEU A 152 -17.13 -6.83 -0.63
N TRP A 153 -18.28 -6.55 -0.02
CA TRP A 153 -19.46 -6.05 -0.74
C TRP A 153 -19.21 -4.68 -1.38
N LYS A 154 -18.59 -3.74 -0.65
CA LYS A 154 -18.21 -2.43 -1.21
C LYS A 154 -17.27 -2.59 -2.40
N ASN A 155 -16.26 -3.45 -2.29
CA ASN A 155 -15.29 -3.72 -3.34
C ASN A 155 -15.90 -4.45 -4.56
N ALA A 156 -17.03 -5.14 -4.37
CA ALA A 156 -17.82 -5.77 -5.42
C ALA A 156 -18.95 -4.87 -5.96
N LEU A 157 -19.05 -3.62 -5.49
CA LEU A 157 -20.15 -2.67 -5.83
C LEU A 157 -21.56 -3.19 -5.44
N VAL A 158 -21.64 -4.01 -4.40
CA VAL A 158 -22.91 -4.49 -3.86
C VAL A 158 -23.46 -3.46 -2.89
N LEU A 159 -24.65 -2.94 -3.18
CA LEU A 159 -25.34 -1.98 -2.31
C LEU A 159 -25.95 -2.66 -1.08
N PRO A 160 -26.18 -1.93 0.04
CA PRO A 160 -26.76 -2.50 1.26
C PRO A 160 -28.07 -3.26 1.04
N GLU A 161 -28.96 -2.73 0.18
CA GLU A 161 -30.24 -3.34 -0.14
C GLU A 161 -30.07 -4.65 -0.94
N GLN A 162 -29.09 -4.68 -1.84
CA GLN A 162 -28.74 -5.87 -2.61
C GLN A 162 -28.09 -6.94 -1.71
N ALA A 163 -27.22 -6.54 -0.80
CA ALA A 163 -26.62 -7.43 0.19
C ALA A 163 -27.68 -8.10 1.06
N LEU A 164 -28.68 -7.31 1.51
CA LEU A 164 -29.78 -7.82 2.31
C LEU A 164 -30.69 -8.77 1.53
N ALA A 165 -30.99 -8.44 0.26
CA ALA A 165 -31.84 -9.28 -0.60
C ALA A 165 -31.17 -10.61 -1.00
N ASN A 166 -29.84 -10.65 -1.08
CA ASN A 166 -29.04 -11.78 -1.55
C ASN A 166 -28.39 -12.60 -0.42
N ALA A 167 -28.58 -12.23 0.85
CA ALA A 167 -28.01 -12.93 2.00
C ALA A 167 -28.45 -14.41 2.04
N GLN A 168 -27.48 -15.33 2.04
CA GLN A 168 -27.71 -16.77 1.95
C GLN A 168 -27.71 -17.48 3.30
N ASN A 169 -27.16 -16.84 4.33
CA ASN A 169 -27.06 -17.37 5.68
C ASN A 169 -27.26 -16.27 6.73
N GLU A 170 -27.36 -16.68 8.00
CA GLU A 170 -27.63 -15.77 9.12
C GLU A 170 -26.50 -14.74 9.31
N ASP A 171 -25.23 -15.14 9.15
CA ASP A 171 -24.08 -14.25 9.27
C ASP A 171 -24.10 -13.14 8.21
N GLU A 172 -24.41 -13.48 6.96
CA GLU A 172 -24.58 -12.50 5.89
C GLU A 172 -25.77 -11.58 6.12
N HIS A 173 -26.89 -12.11 6.65
CA HIS A 173 -28.05 -11.29 6.96
C HIS A 173 -27.73 -10.26 8.05
N VAL A 174 -27.04 -10.67 9.13
CA VAL A 174 -26.56 -9.76 10.17
C VAL A 174 -25.61 -8.72 9.58
N ALA A 175 -24.65 -9.14 8.78
CA ALA A 175 -23.71 -8.22 8.14
C ALA A 175 -24.39 -7.20 7.21
N ALA A 176 -25.45 -7.60 6.46
CA ALA A 176 -26.20 -6.72 5.60
C ALA A 176 -27.05 -5.68 6.37
N MET A 177 -27.62 -6.09 7.51
CA MET A 177 -28.31 -5.16 8.42
C MET A 177 -27.35 -4.11 8.97
N VAL A 178 -26.16 -4.55 9.43
CA VAL A 178 -25.11 -3.65 9.90
C VAL A 178 -24.62 -2.74 8.77
N TYR A 179 -24.43 -3.27 7.56
CA TYR A 179 -23.95 -2.51 6.41
C TYR A 179 -24.82 -1.29 6.10
N ARG A 180 -26.14 -1.46 6.10
CA ARG A 180 -27.08 -0.35 5.86
C ARG A 180 -26.92 0.76 6.90
N ASN A 181 -26.85 0.39 8.18
CA ASN A 181 -26.68 1.35 9.26
C ASN A 181 -25.29 1.99 9.26
N TYR A 182 -24.26 1.21 8.93
CA TYR A 182 -22.88 1.65 8.80
C TYR A 182 -22.72 2.77 7.74
N VAL A 183 -23.30 2.59 6.55
CA VAL A 183 -23.29 3.62 5.51
C VAL A 183 -24.02 4.89 5.95
N ALA A 184 -25.16 4.74 6.63
CA ALA A 184 -25.90 5.89 7.17
C ALA A 184 -25.09 6.64 8.24
N THR A 185 -24.36 5.92 9.09
CA THR A 185 -23.48 6.50 10.12
C THR A 185 -22.30 7.25 9.50
N LEU A 186 -21.63 6.68 8.50
CA LEU A 186 -20.57 7.37 7.77
C LEU A 186 -21.06 8.67 7.15
N HIS A 187 -22.23 8.66 6.54
CA HIS A 187 -22.80 9.85 5.94
C HIS A 187 -23.15 10.92 7.00
N ALA A 188 -23.69 10.51 8.15
CA ALA A 188 -23.99 11.42 9.28
C ALA A 188 -22.69 12.07 9.84
N TYR A 189 -21.59 11.32 9.90
CA TYR A 189 -20.29 11.82 10.34
C TYR A 189 -19.54 12.63 9.26
N GLN A 190 -20.16 12.83 8.10
CA GLN A 190 -19.48 13.44 6.95
C GLN A 190 -18.13 12.75 6.69
N ALA A 191 -18.14 11.42 6.69
CA ALA A 191 -16.98 10.58 6.62
C ALA A 191 -17.12 9.51 5.52
N VAL A 192 -15.98 9.00 5.10
CA VAL A 192 -15.85 7.87 4.18
C VAL A 192 -14.85 6.89 4.77
N ASP A 193 -15.02 5.59 4.50
CA ASP A 193 -13.97 4.63 4.79
C ASP A 193 -13.05 4.44 3.56
N PHE A 194 -12.08 3.55 3.71
CA PHE A 194 -11.09 3.33 2.68
C PHE A 194 -11.69 2.76 1.38
N ASP A 195 -12.69 1.91 1.48
CA ASP A 195 -13.37 1.32 0.31
C ASP A 195 -14.21 2.38 -0.43
N ASP A 196 -14.82 3.31 0.29
CA ASP A 196 -15.62 4.40 -0.28
C ASP A 196 -14.77 5.36 -1.13
N LEU A 197 -13.46 5.45 -0.88
CA LEU A 197 -12.56 6.27 -1.71
C LEU A 197 -12.54 5.82 -3.17
N ILE A 198 -12.91 4.57 -3.45
CA ILE A 198 -13.02 4.04 -4.81
C ILE A 198 -14.48 3.89 -5.23
N ARG A 199 -15.33 3.37 -4.32
CA ARG A 199 -16.73 3.06 -4.60
C ARG A 199 -17.53 4.32 -4.96
N LEU A 200 -17.47 5.35 -4.15
CA LEU A 200 -18.23 6.58 -4.38
C LEU A 200 -17.87 7.31 -5.69
N PRO A 201 -16.58 7.44 -6.09
CA PRO A 201 -16.22 7.93 -7.42
C PRO A 201 -16.80 7.09 -8.56
N ALA A 202 -16.79 5.75 -8.44
CA ALA A 202 -17.36 4.86 -9.47
C ALA A 202 -18.88 5.05 -9.58
N GLU A 203 -19.60 5.04 -8.47
CA GLU A 203 -21.06 5.30 -8.42
C GLU A 203 -21.40 6.69 -8.96
N LEU A 204 -20.62 7.73 -8.60
CA LEU A 204 -20.84 9.08 -9.10
C LEU A 204 -20.69 9.16 -10.62
N PHE A 205 -19.66 8.53 -11.18
CA PHE A 205 -19.45 8.55 -12.62
C PHE A 205 -20.47 7.71 -13.39
N GLU A 206 -21.04 6.68 -12.77
CA GLU A 206 -22.15 5.92 -13.34
C GLU A 206 -23.44 6.74 -13.37
N ALA A 207 -23.74 7.43 -12.27
CA ALA A 207 -24.95 8.20 -12.10
C ALA A 207 -24.92 9.58 -12.79
N ASN A 208 -23.75 10.20 -12.98
CA ASN A 208 -23.62 11.57 -13.47
C ASN A 208 -22.69 11.66 -14.68
N GLU A 209 -23.28 11.66 -15.88
CA GLU A 209 -22.56 11.74 -17.15
C GLU A 209 -21.73 13.02 -17.29
N ALA A 210 -22.24 14.17 -16.88
CA ALA A 210 -21.54 15.44 -17.00
C ALA A 210 -20.26 15.49 -16.13
N VAL A 211 -20.30 14.92 -14.94
CA VAL A 211 -19.13 14.78 -14.07
C VAL A 211 -18.12 13.81 -14.71
N ARG A 212 -18.59 12.66 -15.16
CA ARG A 212 -17.77 11.65 -15.85
C ARG A 212 -17.05 12.25 -17.06
N ASP A 213 -17.75 12.97 -17.92
CA ASP A 213 -17.18 13.58 -19.12
C ASP A 213 -16.11 14.62 -18.79
N ARG A 214 -16.30 15.41 -17.74
CA ARG A 214 -15.26 16.34 -17.27
C ARG A 214 -13.97 15.62 -16.90
N TRP A 215 -14.10 14.51 -16.15
CA TRP A 215 -12.93 13.73 -15.72
C TRP A 215 -12.29 12.96 -16.86
N GLN A 216 -13.04 12.40 -17.81
CA GLN A 216 -12.52 11.80 -19.03
C GLN A 216 -11.76 12.83 -19.90
N ASN A 217 -12.22 14.09 -19.95
CA ASN A 217 -11.54 15.16 -20.67
C ASN A 217 -10.30 15.69 -19.94
N LYS A 218 -10.28 15.59 -18.60
CA LYS A 218 -9.12 15.90 -17.79
C LYS A 218 -8.05 14.82 -17.90
N LEU A 219 -8.41 13.54 -17.72
CA LEU A 219 -7.50 12.39 -17.76
C LEU A 219 -7.67 11.64 -19.07
N ARG A 220 -6.89 12.01 -20.08
CA ARG A 220 -7.07 11.52 -21.46
C ARG A 220 -6.31 10.23 -21.74
N TYR A 221 -5.27 9.93 -20.95
CA TYR A 221 -4.50 8.69 -21.05
C TYR A 221 -4.24 8.13 -19.65
N LEU A 222 -4.58 6.84 -19.47
CA LEU A 222 -4.43 6.16 -18.18
C LEU A 222 -3.32 5.10 -18.28
N LEU A 223 -2.47 5.04 -17.27
CA LEU A 223 -1.51 3.97 -17.10
C LEU A 223 -1.78 3.31 -15.74
N ILE A 224 -1.93 1.99 -15.74
CA ILE A 224 -2.26 1.24 -14.53
C ILE A 224 -1.16 0.22 -14.29
N ASP A 225 -0.49 0.32 -13.15
CA ASP A 225 0.51 -0.65 -12.71
C ASP A 225 -0.14 -1.71 -11.81
N GLU A 226 0.45 -2.91 -11.76
CA GLU A 226 -0.02 -4.06 -10.97
C GLU A 226 -1.51 -4.38 -11.19
N TYR A 227 -1.96 -4.33 -12.44
CA TYR A 227 -3.38 -4.46 -12.81
C TYR A 227 -4.06 -5.73 -12.27
N GLN A 228 -3.32 -6.84 -12.09
CA GLN A 228 -3.82 -8.10 -11.54
C GLN A 228 -4.31 -8.01 -10.09
N ASP A 229 -3.94 -6.94 -9.37
CA ASP A 229 -4.37 -6.72 -7.99
C ASP A 229 -5.63 -5.85 -7.87
N THR A 230 -6.23 -5.49 -9.02
CA THR A 230 -7.47 -4.68 -9.02
C THR A 230 -8.68 -5.49 -8.57
N ASN A 231 -9.54 -4.87 -7.78
CA ASN A 231 -10.87 -5.37 -7.46
C ASN A 231 -11.92 -4.86 -8.48
N SER A 232 -13.15 -5.36 -8.37
CA SER A 232 -14.23 -5.00 -9.31
C SER A 232 -14.54 -3.50 -9.29
N CYS A 233 -14.46 -2.85 -8.13
CA CYS A 233 -14.73 -1.43 -7.98
C CYS A 233 -13.65 -0.58 -8.69
N GLN A 234 -12.37 -0.93 -8.52
CA GLN A 234 -11.25 -0.27 -9.21
C GLN A 234 -11.33 -0.48 -10.72
N TYR A 235 -11.73 -1.67 -11.15
CA TYR A 235 -11.96 -1.96 -12.56
C TYR A 235 -13.08 -1.08 -13.14
N SER A 236 -14.23 -0.97 -12.45
CA SER A 236 -15.35 -0.13 -12.86
C SER A 236 -14.92 1.34 -12.97
N LEU A 237 -14.22 1.86 -11.97
CA LEU A 237 -13.70 3.24 -11.99
C LEU A 237 -12.78 3.48 -13.20
N LEU A 238 -11.87 2.55 -13.48
CA LEU A 238 -10.98 2.62 -14.65
C LEU A 238 -11.76 2.63 -15.96
N LYS A 239 -12.75 1.73 -16.11
CA LYS A 239 -13.59 1.62 -17.31
C LYS A 239 -14.38 2.92 -17.55
N LEU A 240 -14.96 3.49 -16.50
CA LEU A 240 -15.67 4.76 -16.53
C LEU A 240 -14.75 5.95 -16.89
N LEU A 241 -13.53 5.98 -16.39
CA LEU A 241 -12.54 7.01 -16.73
C LEU A 241 -12.01 6.86 -18.15
N ALA A 242 -11.71 5.64 -18.61
CA ALA A 242 -11.24 5.40 -19.97
C ALA A 242 -12.28 5.78 -21.03
N GLY A 243 -13.55 5.50 -20.75
CA GLY A 243 -14.67 5.84 -21.59
C GLY A 243 -14.53 5.33 -23.04
N PRO A 244 -15.25 5.96 -24.00
CA PRO A 244 -15.21 5.53 -25.40
C PRO A 244 -13.85 5.65 -26.09
N ARG A 245 -12.95 6.50 -25.56
CA ARG A 245 -11.59 6.64 -26.10
C ARG A 245 -10.75 5.38 -25.88
N ALA A 246 -11.01 4.64 -24.82
CA ALA A 246 -10.26 3.45 -24.43
C ALA A 246 -8.73 3.66 -24.47
N ALA A 247 -8.27 4.87 -24.14
CA ALA A 247 -6.85 5.27 -24.22
C ALA A 247 -6.17 4.94 -22.89
N PHE A 248 -5.75 3.70 -22.73
CA PHE A 248 -5.04 3.25 -21.54
C PHE A 248 -3.98 2.16 -21.83
N THR A 249 -3.07 2.02 -20.89
CA THR A 249 -2.15 0.87 -20.82
C THR A 249 -2.22 0.28 -19.42
N ALA A 250 -2.70 -0.93 -19.31
CA ALA A 250 -2.64 -1.75 -18.10
C ALA A 250 -1.38 -2.61 -18.13
N VAL A 251 -0.64 -2.66 -17.03
CA VAL A 251 0.56 -3.48 -16.88
C VAL A 251 0.36 -4.41 -15.68
N GLY A 252 0.59 -5.69 -15.85
CA GLY A 252 0.35 -6.66 -14.78
C GLY A 252 0.98 -8.02 -15.02
N ASP A 253 0.89 -8.87 -13.99
CA ASP A 253 1.37 -10.24 -13.98
C ASP A 253 0.37 -11.13 -13.23
N ASP A 254 -0.42 -11.93 -13.95
CA ASP A 254 -1.40 -12.84 -13.38
C ASP A 254 -0.78 -13.86 -12.40
N ASP A 255 0.48 -14.23 -12.59
CA ASP A 255 1.23 -15.10 -11.68
C ASP A 255 1.63 -14.38 -10.36
N GLN A 256 1.48 -13.07 -10.26
CA GLN A 256 1.72 -12.27 -9.04
C GLN A 256 0.44 -11.75 -8.37
N ALA A 257 -0.73 -12.29 -8.70
CA ALA A 257 -1.99 -11.95 -8.05
C ALA A 257 -2.07 -12.63 -6.67
N ILE A 258 -1.80 -11.86 -5.60
CA ILE A 258 -1.71 -12.36 -4.20
C ILE A 258 -2.58 -11.57 -3.23
N TYR A 259 -3.52 -10.75 -3.72
CA TYR A 259 -4.42 -9.94 -2.90
C TYR A 259 -5.90 -10.34 -3.06
N GLY A 260 -6.16 -11.62 -3.38
CA GLY A 260 -7.53 -12.16 -3.46
C GLY A 260 -8.32 -11.94 -2.18
N TRP A 261 -7.67 -12.10 -1.02
CA TRP A 261 -8.25 -11.84 0.29
C TRP A 261 -8.66 -10.37 0.56
N ARG A 262 -8.21 -9.43 -0.28
CA ARG A 262 -8.64 -8.01 -0.32
C ARG A 262 -9.67 -7.73 -1.42
N GLY A 263 -10.23 -8.75 -2.04
CA GLY A 263 -11.20 -8.59 -3.13
C GLY A 263 -10.58 -8.40 -4.51
N ALA A 264 -9.25 -8.51 -4.67
CA ALA A 264 -8.63 -8.53 -5.99
C ALA A 264 -9.11 -9.79 -6.76
N THR A 265 -9.35 -9.65 -8.05
CA THR A 265 -9.84 -10.75 -8.87
C THR A 265 -9.16 -10.81 -10.23
N LEU A 266 -8.71 -12.00 -10.60
CA LEU A 266 -8.18 -12.28 -11.95
C LEU A 266 -9.27 -12.21 -13.03
N GLU A 267 -10.54 -12.24 -12.64
CA GLU A 267 -11.67 -12.05 -13.56
C GLU A 267 -11.59 -10.69 -14.27
N ASN A 268 -11.05 -9.66 -13.61
CA ASN A 268 -10.84 -8.35 -14.23
C ASN A 268 -9.93 -8.42 -15.47
N LEU A 269 -8.95 -9.35 -15.50
CA LEU A 269 -8.09 -9.54 -16.68
C LEU A 269 -8.85 -10.19 -17.86
N LYS A 270 -9.78 -11.10 -17.57
CA LYS A 270 -10.65 -11.71 -18.59
C LYS A 270 -11.68 -10.69 -19.07
N GLN A 271 -12.30 -9.98 -18.13
CA GLN A 271 -13.32 -8.98 -18.41
C GLN A 271 -12.77 -7.84 -19.28
N LEU A 272 -11.48 -7.47 -19.08
CA LEU A 272 -10.82 -6.46 -19.90
C LEU A 272 -10.83 -6.82 -21.41
N GLN A 273 -10.63 -8.09 -21.76
CA GLN A 273 -10.67 -8.55 -23.14
C GLN A 273 -12.10 -8.53 -23.72
N ILE A 274 -13.10 -8.77 -22.88
CA ILE A 274 -14.52 -8.75 -23.28
C ILE A 274 -14.98 -7.31 -23.50
N ASP A 275 -14.69 -6.42 -22.55
CA ASP A 275 -15.14 -5.02 -22.60
C ASP A 275 -14.37 -4.20 -23.65
N PHE A 276 -13.14 -4.59 -23.97
CA PHE A 276 -12.29 -3.93 -24.97
C PHE A 276 -11.84 -4.92 -26.06
N PRO A 277 -12.68 -5.22 -27.04
CA PRO A 277 -12.36 -6.21 -28.09
C PRO A 277 -11.13 -5.86 -28.95
N LYS A 278 -10.71 -4.59 -28.95
CA LYS A 278 -9.48 -4.12 -29.64
C LYS A 278 -8.27 -4.10 -28.71
N LEU A 279 -8.34 -4.74 -27.54
CA LEU A 279 -7.23 -4.79 -26.59
C LEU A 279 -6.02 -5.46 -27.22
N HIS A 280 -4.92 -4.73 -27.28
CA HIS A 280 -3.64 -5.25 -27.73
C HIS A 280 -2.85 -5.81 -26.55
N VAL A 281 -2.45 -7.10 -26.64
CA VAL A 281 -1.75 -7.79 -25.56
C VAL A 281 -0.29 -7.98 -25.94
N ILE A 282 0.61 -7.45 -25.10
CA ILE A 282 2.06 -7.54 -25.26
C ILE A 282 2.63 -8.34 -24.11
N LYS A 283 3.53 -9.33 -24.41
CA LYS A 283 4.15 -10.17 -23.38
C LYS A 283 5.61 -9.75 -23.16
N LEU A 284 5.98 -9.51 -21.90
CA LEU A 284 7.36 -9.27 -21.48
C LEU A 284 7.89 -10.51 -20.76
N GLU A 285 8.69 -11.32 -21.44
CA GLU A 285 9.16 -12.60 -20.92
C GLU A 285 10.64 -12.58 -20.51
N GLN A 286 11.42 -11.60 -20.95
CA GLN A 286 12.80 -11.44 -20.53
C GLN A 286 12.88 -10.85 -19.12
N ASN A 287 13.50 -11.59 -18.20
CA ASN A 287 13.75 -11.17 -16.84
C ASN A 287 15.14 -10.56 -16.70
N TYR A 288 15.21 -9.38 -16.08
CA TYR A 288 16.44 -8.61 -15.85
C TYR A 288 16.85 -8.59 -14.36
N ARG A 289 16.23 -9.41 -13.53
CA ARG A 289 16.42 -9.41 -12.08
C ARG A 289 17.20 -10.62 -11.60
N SER A 290 16.71 -11.79 -11.91
CA SER A 290 17.10 -13.05 -11.27
C SER A 290 17.97 -13.91 -12.16
N THR A 291 18.83 -14.72 -11.54
CA THR A 291 19.61 -15.74 -12.24
C THR A 291 18.71 -16.87 -12.76
N VAL A 292 19.24 -17.63 -13.74
CA VAL A 292 18.48 -18.70 -14.44
C VAL A 292 17.94 -19.75 -13.46
N ARG A 293 18.71 -20.19 -12.45
CA ARG A 293 18.23 -21.20 -11.47
C ARG A 293 17.03 -20.73 -10.67
N ILE A 294 17.08 -19.49 -10.17
CA ILE A 294 15.96 -18.89 -9.42
C ILE A 294 14.73 -18.84 -10.31
N LEU A 295 14.91 -18.41 -11.55
CA LEU A 295 13.81 -18.27 -12.49
C LEU A 295 13.22 -19.62 -12.93
N THR A 296 14.07 -20.65 -13.12
CA THR A 296 13.63 -22.01 -13.41
C THR A 296 12.77 -22.56 -12.28
N ALA A 297 13.23 -22.43 -11.02
CA ALA A 297 12.45 -22.84 -9.85
C ALA A 297 11.11 -22.11 -9.77
N ALA A 298 11.08 -20.80 -10.02
CA ALA A 298 9.85 -20.02 -10.06
C ALA A 298 8.89 -20.48 -11.17
N ASN A 299 9.40 -20.68 -12.38
CA ASN A 299 8.62 -21.20 -13.51
C ASN A 299 8.03 -22.59 -13.22
N ASN A 300 8.81 -23.49 -12.60
CA ASN A 300 8.36 -24.84 -12.26
C ASN A 300 7.20 -24.83 -11.25
N VAL A 301 7.31 -24.01 -10.20
CA VAL A 301 6.25 -23.85 -9.20
C VAL A 301 4.98 -23.32 -9.86
N ILE A 302 5.07 -22.20 -10.56
CA ILE A 302 3.87 -21.54 -11.10
C ILE A 302 3.25 -22.29 -12.29
N ALA A 303 3.98 -23.18 -12.94
CA ALA A 303 3.47 -24.03 -14.02
C ALA A 303 2.35 -24.99 -13.58
N LYS A 304 2.23 -25.24 -12.26
CA LYS A 304 1.16 -26.09 -11.69
C LYS A 304 -0.19 -25.38 -11.60
N ASN A 305 -0.22 -24.06 -11.67
CA ASN A 305 -1.46 -23.30 -11.68
C ASN A 305 -2.09 -23.29 -13.08
N PRO A 306 -3.44 -23.18 -13.16
CA PRO A 306 -4.11 -22.88 -14.42
C PRO A 306 -3.57 -21.59 -15.04
N LYS A 307 -3.28 -21.59 -16.33
CA LYS A 307 -2.74 -20.43 -17.03
C LYS A 307 -3.85 -19.60 -17.64
N LEU A 308 -3.94 -18.33 -17.24
CA LEU A 308 -4.79 -17.36 -17.91
C LEU A 308 -4.11 -16.89 -19.22
N PHE A 309 -2.79 -16.65 -19.15
CA PHE A 309 -1.96 -16.32 -20.29
C PHE A 309 -0.70 -17.19 -20.29
N GLU A 310 -0.42 -17.85 -21.38
CA GLU A 310 0.85 -18.58 -21.51
C GLU A 310 2.02 -17.61 -21.63
N LYS A 311 2.95 -17.71 -20.71
CA LYS A 311 4.22 -16.98 -20.68
C LYS A 311 5.30 -17.84 -20.03
N LYS A 312 6.55 -17.68 -20.43
CA LYS A 312 7.69 -18.35 -19.82
C LYS A 312 8.83 -17.37 -19.68
N LEU A 313 9.20 -17.11 -18.43
CA LEU A 313 10.29 -16.18 -18.16
C LEU A 313 11.65 -16.82 -18.44
N TRP A 314 12.54 -16.05 -19.01
CA TRP A 314 13.92 -16.40 -19.28
C TRP A 314 14.87 -15.24 -18.90
N SER A 315 16.15 -15.54 -18.63
CA SER A 315 17.14 -14.55 -18.18
C SER A 315 18.51 -14.81 -18.78
N ASP A 316 19.27 -13.71 -19.02
CA ASP A 316 20.67 -13.73 -19.45
C ASP A 316 21.67 -13.63 -18.29
N HIS A 317 21.20 -13.64 -17.02
CA HIS A 317 22.05 -13.42 -15.83
C HIS A 317 22.87 -14.66 -15.41
N GLY A 318 23.07 -15.63 -16.30
CA GLY A 318 23.81 -16.85 -16.00
C GLY A 318 23.09 -17.76 -14.99
N MET A 319 23.73 -18.88 -14.69
CA MET A 319 23.10 -19.92 -13.84
C MET A 319 22.87 -19.48 -12.40
N GLY A 320 23.74 -18.67 -11.84
CA GLY A 320 23.70 -18.27 -10.44
C GLY A 320 24.04 -19.36 -9.44
N ASP A 321 23.88 -19.06 -8.15
CA ASP A 321 24.14 -19.98 -7.04
C ASP A 321 23.09 -21.10 -6.98
N SER A 322 23.45 -22.25 -6.45
CA SER A 322 22.51 -23.34 -6.18
C SER A 322 21.50 -22.91 -5.13
N ILE A 323 20.22 -23.23 -5.36
CA ILE A 323 19.17 -23.05 -4.36
C ILE A 323 19.35 -24.16 -3.31
N THR A 324 19.42 -23.79 -2.03
CA THR A 324 19.60 -24.73 -0.93
C THR A 324 18.34 -24.82 -0.09
N VAL A 325 17.98 -26.04 0.31
CA VAL A 325 16.90 -26.32 1.25
C VAL A 325 17.49 -26.94 2.50
N THR A 326 17.26 -26.32 3.65
CA THR A 326 17.86 -26.75 4.91
C THR A 326 16.80 -27.09 5.95
N PRO A 327 16.77 -28.34 6.45
CA PRO A 327 15.91 -28.69 7.56
C PRO A 327 16.47 -28.15 8.88
N ALA A 328 15.61 -27.57 9.69
CA ALA A 328 15.88 -27.19 11.07
C ALA A 328 15.15 -28.13 12.04
N ASN A 329 15.64 -28.27 13.28
CA ASN A 329 14.97 -29.11 14.25
C ASN A 329 13.68 -28.48 14.77
N ASP A 330 13.73 -27.16 15.02
CA ASP A 330 12.65 -26.32 15.52
C ASP A 330 12.87 -24.85 15.06
N GLU A 331 11.98 -23.96 15.49
CA GLU A 331 12.01 -22.54 15.11
C GLU A 331 13.22 -21.78 15.66
N GLU A 332 13.74 -22.15 16.83
CA GLU A 332 14.93 -21.53 17.41
C GLU A 332 16.18 -21.90 16.60
N HIS A 333 16.34 -23.21 16.31
CA HIS A 333 17.42 -23.69 15.47
C HIS A 333 17.33 -23.17 14.03
N GLU A 334 16.11 -22.97 13.50
CA GLU A 334 15.90 -22.33 12.19
C GLU A 334 16.48 -20.91 12.18
N ALA A 335 16.09 -20.08 13.16
CA ALA A 335 16.52 -18.69 13.25
C ALA A 335 18.04 -18.59 13.47
N GLU A 336 18.64 -19.40 14.34
CA GLU A 336 20.07 -19.44 14.58
C GLU A 336 20.85 -19.84 13.32
N SER A 337 20.40 -20.91 12.65
CA SER A 337 21.04 -21.40 11.41
C SER A 337 20.98 -20.36 10.29
N VAL A 338 19.84 -19.69 10.11
CA VAL A 338 19.66 -18.65 9.07
C VAL A 338 20.57 -17.46 9.36
N VAL A 339 20.59 -16.95 10.59
CA VAL A 339 21.42 -15.79 10.95
C VAL A 339 22.92 -16.11 10.85
N PHE A 340 23.32 -17.32 11.27
CA PHE A 340 24.70 -17.77 11.10
C PHE A 340 25.11 -17.86 9.63
N ARG A 341 24.27 -18.49 8.78
CA ARG A 341 24.52 -18.62 7.33
C ARG A 341 24.56 -17.27 6.65
N LEU A 342 23.66 -16.35 7.01
CA LEU A 342 23.64 -14.99 6.51
C LEU A 342 24.96 -14.29 6.80
N SER A 343 25.45 -14.39 8.03
CA SER A 343 26.71 -13.77 8.47
C SER A 343 27.92 -14.37 7.74
N ALA A 344 27.98 -15.69 7.59
CA ALA A 344 29.02 -16.37 6.84
C ALA A 344 29.02 -15.97 5.37
N HIS A 345 27.86 -16.01 4.74
CA HIS A 345 27.68 -15.63 3.32
C HIS A 345 28.03 -14.15 3.07
N LYS A 346 27.63 -13.25 4.00
CA LYS A 346 28.01 -11.84 3.95
C LYS A 346 29.53 -11.66 3.96
N PHE A 347 30.23 -12.38 4.84
CA PHE A 347 31.68 -12.31 4.93
C PHE A 347 32.34 -12.85 3.64
N GLU A 348 31.92 -14.02 3.14
CA GLU A 348 32.44 -14.64 1.92
C GLU A 348 32.26 -13.75 0.67
N ARG A 349 31.06 -13.15 0.53
CA ARG A 349 30.71 -12.34 -0.65
C ARG A 349 31.06 -10.87 -0.50
N ARG A 350 31.58 -10.42 0.64
CA ARG A 350 31.83 -9.00 0.97
C ARG A 350 30.58 -8.13 0.75
N ALA A 351 29.42 -8.69 1.04
CA ALA A 351 28.11 -8.04 0.88
C ALA A 351 27.78 -7.16 2.08
N GLN A 352 26.77 -6.31 1.95
CA GLN A 352 26.24 -5.46 3.03
C GLN A 352 25.01 -6.12 3.66
N PHE A 353 24.61 -5.72 4.87
CA PHE A 353 23.41 -6.27 5.50
C PHE A 353 22.13 -5.93 4.72
N ARG A 354 22.07 -4.76 4.10
CA ARG A 354 20.95 -4.37 3.22
C ARG A 354 20.74 -5.27 2.00
N ASP A 355 21.75 -6.06 1.61
CA ASP A 355 21.66 -6.99 0.49
C ASP A 355 20.86 -8.26 0.84
N TYR A 356 20.50 -8.42 2.13
CA TYR A 356 19.82 -9.61 2.66
C TYR A 356 18.40 -9.34 3.08
N ALA A 357 17.50 -10.26 2.70
CA ALA A 357 16.14 -10.32 3.22
C ALA A 357 15.85 -11.71 3.81
N ILE A 358 15.17 -11.71 4.95
CA ILE A 358 14.55 -12.90 5.54
C ILE A 358 13.05 -12.73 5.32
N LEU A 359 12.49 -13.58 4.45
CA LEU A 359 11.08 -13.55 4.07
C LEU A 359 10.32 -14.68 4.75
N TYR A 360 9.16 -14.37 5.28
CA TYR A 360 8.28 -15.31 5.98
C TYR A 360 6.81 -15.10 5.59
N ARG A 361 5.97 -16.11 5.86
CA ARG A 361 4.54 -16.07 5.50
C ARG A 361 3.73 -15.18 6.44
N GLY A 362 3.97 -15.25 7.74
CA GLY A 362 3.19 -14.55 8.75
C GLY A 362 4.05 -13.81 9.78
N ASN A 363 3.54 -12.69 10.28
CA ASN A 363 4.25 -11.82 11.24
C ASN A 363 4.64 -12.52 12.55
N PHE A 364 3.92 -13.58 12.94
CA PHE A 364 4.27 -14.36 14.13
C PHE A 364 5.67 -15.00 14.05
N GLN A 365 6.18 -15.23 12.84
CA GLN A 365 7.51 -15.80 12.60
C GLN A 365 8.63 -14.77 12.83
N ALA A 366 8.36 -13.48 12.73
CA ALA A 366 9.38 -12.44 12.82
C ALA A 366 10.10 -12.41 14.17
N ARG A 367 9.36 -12.60 15.27
CA ARG A 367 9.84 -12.40 16.63
C ARG A 367 11.11 -13.21 16.97
N ILE A 368 11.17 -14.47 16.54
CA ILE A 368 12.33 -15.31 16.85
C ILE A 368 13.58 -14.83 16.09
N PHE A 369 13.44 -14.42 14.83
CA PHE A 369 14.53 -13.83 14.04
C PHE A 369 15.01 -12.50 14.62
N GLU A 370 14.11 -11.64 15.08
CA GLU A 370 14.47 -10.39 15.77
C GLU A 370 15.31 -10.67 17.03
N GLN A 371 14.93 -11.67 17.84
CA GLN A 371 15.65 -12.04 19.06
C GLN A 371 17.07 -12.50 18.72
N VAL A 372 17.25 -13.36 17.71
CA VAL A 372 18.55 -13.86 17.30
C VAL A 372 19.42 -12.75 16.69
N LEU A 373 18.86 -11.92 15.79
CA LEU A 373 19.60 -10.80 15.19
C LEU A 373 20.08 -9.79 16.24
N ARG A 374 19.25 -9.47 17.25
CA ARG A 374 19.63 -8.63 18.40
C ARG A 374 20.76 -9.25 19.22
N ARG A 375 20.67 -10.55 19.52
CA ARG A 375 21.70 -11.29 20.26
C ARG A 375 23.05 -11.24 19.53
N GLU A 376 23.02 -11.41 18.21
CA GLU A 376 24.22 -11.38 17.35
C GLU A 376 24.62 -9.94 16.95
N ARG A 377 23.92 -8.90 17.44
CA ARG A 377 24.19 -7.46 17.15
C ARG A 377 24.15 -7.13 15.66
N ILE A 378 23.29 -7.81 14.92
CA ILE A 378 23.06 -7.56 13.49
C ILE A 378 21.93 -6.54 13.34
N PRO A 379 22.15 -5.42 12.62
CA PRO A 379 21.12 -4.43 12.38
C PRO A 379 20.03 -5.03 11.47
N TYR A 380 18.76 -4.79 11.79
CA TYR A 380 17.63 -5.23 10.99
C TYR A 380 16.52 -4.18 10.94
N VAL A 381 15.72 -4.24 9.88
CA VAL A 381 14.50 -3.45 9.69
C VAL A 381 13.33 -4.40 9.46
N LEU A 382 12.25 -4.18 10.19
CA LEU A 382 11.01 -4.94 10.04
C LEU A 382 10.10 -4.23 9.03
N SER A 383 9.90 -4.83 7.86
CA SER A 383 8.93 -4.34 6.87
C SER A 383 7.53 -4.87 7.18
N GLY A 384 6.53 -3.99 7.30
CA GLY A 384 5.18 -4.36 7.70
C GLY A 384 4.96 -4.42 9.23
N GLY A 385 5.86 -3.81 10.02
CA GLY A 385 5.60 -3.49 11.43
C GLY A 385 4.52 -2.41 11.59
N THR A 386 4.08 -2.15 12.83
CA THR A 386 3.15 -1.05 13.14
C THR A 386 3.64 0.24 12.49
N SER A 387 2.80 0.83 11.63
CA SER A 387 3.09 2.11 10.99
C SER A 387 3.40 3.18 12.04
N PHE A 388 4.20 4.16 11.68
CA PHE A 388 4.40 5.34 12.52
C PHE A 388 3.06 5.98 12.92
N PHE A 389 2.12 6.00 11.97
CA PHE A 389 0.78 6.54 12.16
C PHE A 389 -0.13 5.66 13.04
N ASP A 390 0.21 4.37 13.24
CA ASP A 390 -0.53 3.47 14.14
C ASP A 390 -0.16 3.67 15.61
N ARG A 391 0.88 4.45 15.90
CA ARG A 391 1.29 4.74 17.26
C ARG A 391 0.22 5.56 17.96
N ALA A 392 -0.09 5.21 19.21
CA ALA A 392 -1.17 5.85 19.98
C ALA A 392 -1.02 7.37 20.06
N GLU A 393 0.19 7.85 20.36
CA GLU A 393 0.49 9.28 20.44
C GLU A 393 0.29 10.02 19.12
N ILE A 394 0.54 9.37 17.97
CA ILE A 394 0.31 9.96 16.66
C ILE A 394 -1.18 9.98 16.32
N LYS A 395 -1.89 8.86 16.60
CA LYS A 395 -3.35 8.80 16.44
C LYS A 395 -4.07 9.85 17.29
N ASP A 396 -3.56 10.14 18.49
CA ASP A 396 -4.11 11.19 19.36
C ASP A 396 -4.01 12.55 18.68
N ILE A 397 -2.84 12.93 18.17
CA ILE A 397 -2.67 14.22 17.46
C ILE A 397 -3.50 14.25 16.18
N CYS A 398 -3.54 13.15 15.43
CA CYS A 398 -4.38 13.05 14.22
C CYS A 398 -5.88 13.25 14.54
N ALA A 399 -6.38 12.80 15.70
CA ALA A 399 -7.76 13.02 16.10
C ALA A 399 -8.08 14.51 16.27
N TYR A 400 -7.19 15.30 16.91
CA TYR A 400 -7.34 16.76 16.97
C TYR A 400 -7.36 17.39 15.57
N LEU A 401 -6.46 17.00 14.70
CA LEU A 401 -6.40 17.52 13.33
C LEU A 401 -7.68 17.19 12.55
N ARG A 402 -8.15 15.95 12.61
CA ARG A 402 -9.41 15.52 11.99
C ARG A 402 -10.59 16.35 12.46
N LEU A 403 -10.67 16.59 13.79
CA LEU A 403 -11.75 17.36 14.39
C LEU A 403 -11.71 18.85 14.00
N ILE A 404 -10.51 19.42 13.84
CA ILE A 404 -10.34 20.79 13.31
C ILE A 404 -10.88 20.88 11.88
N ALA A 405 -10.68 19.85 11.05
CA ALA A 405 -11.14 19.81 9.67
C ALA A 405 -12.64 19.47 9.55
N ASN A 406 -13.14 18.61 10.42
CA ASN A 406 -14.52 18.10 10.38
C ASN A 406 -15.07 17.92 11.80
N HIS A 407 -15.95 18.81 12.22
CA HIS A 407 -16.58 18.76 13.54
C HIS A 407 -17.56 17.59 13.71
N ASP A 408 -18.05 17.01 12.61
CA ASP A 408 -18.98 15.88 12.65
C ASP A 408 -18.27 14.52 12.80
N ASP A 409 -16.94 14.54 12.98
CA ASP A 409 -16.12 13.34 13.20
C ASP A 409 -16.22 12.89 14.68
N ASP A 410 -17.28 12.17 15.02
CA ASP A 410 -17.53 11.71 16.39
C ASP A 410 -16.42 10.81 16.95
N PRO A 411 -15.84 9.84 16.20
CA PRO A 411 -14.67 9.10 16.67
C PRO A 411 -13.47 9.98 17.02
N ALA A 412 -13.18 11.00 16.21
CA ALA A 412 -12.12 11.95 16.50
C ALA A 412 -12.44 12.79 17.74
N LEU A 413 -13.70 13.21 17.91
CA LEU A 413 -14.14 13.94 19.09
C LEU A 413 -13.94 13.10 20.36
N ILE A 414 -14.43 11.87 20.37
CA ILE A 414 -14.31 10.97 21.54
C ILE A 414 -12.84 10.81 21.92
N ARG A 415 -11.96 10.57 20.96
CA ARG A 415 -10.53 10.39 21.21
C ARG A 415 -9.88 11.68 21.72
N ALA A 416 -10.09 12.80 21.06
CA ALA A 416 -9.47 14.08 21.39
C ALA A 416 -9.94 14.65 22.72
N ILE A 417 -11.24 14.50 23.05
CA ILE A 417 -11.80 15.04 24.30
C ILE A 417 -11.37 14.25 25.53
N THR A 418 -11.06 12.96 25.35
CA THR A 418 -10.60 12.06 26.43
C THR A 418 -9.09 12.04 26.63
N THR A 419 -8.33 12.48 25.61
CA THR A 419 -6.85 12.45 25.64
C THR A 419 -6.26 13.79 25.23
N PRO A 420 -5.60 14.55 26.13
CA PRO A 420 -5.44 14.33 27.58
C PRO A 420 -6.75 14.34 28.38
N LYS A 421 -6.73 13.74 29.59
CA LYS A 421 -7.90 13.64 30.45
C LYS A 421 -8.41 15.02 30.88
N ARG A 422 -9.71 15.28 30.67
CA ARG A 422 -10.41 16.55 31.03
C ARG A 422 -11.54 16.36 32.00
N GLY A 423 -11.54 15.24 32.74
CA GLY A 423 -12.63 14.93 33.69
C GLY A 423 -13.94 14.46 33.01
N ILE A 424 -13.90 14.21 31.71
CA ILE A 424 -15.04 13.69 30.93
C ILE A 424 -14.92 12.17 30.90
N GLY A 425 -15.84 11.49 31.60
CA GLY A 425 -15.86 10.02 31.69
C GLY A 425 -16.82 9.38 30.68
N ASN A 426 -16.73 8.03 30.53
CA ASN A 426 -17.56 7.25 29.60
C ASN A 426 -19.06 7.49 29.82
N VAL A 427 -19.52 7.57 31.08
CA VAL A 427 -20.94 7.82 31.41
C VAL A 427 -21.43 9.14 30.80
N THR A 428 -20.59 10.18 30.83
CA THR A 428 -20.91 11.49 30.24
C THR A 428 -20.99 11.38 28.70
N LEU A 429 -20.05 10.66 28.09
CA LEU A 429 -20.04 10.45 26.65
C LEU A 429 -21.21 9.57 26.17
N GLU A 430 -21.57 8.54 26.93
CA GLU A 430 -22.75 7.70 26.65
C GLU A 430 -24.05 8.51 26.70
N ALA A 431 -24.19 9.40 27.72
CA ALA A 431 -25.35 10.28 27.83
C ALA A 431 -25.40 11.29 26.66
N LEU A 432 -24.26 11.86 26.26
CA LEU A 432 -24.15 12.74 25.09
C LEU A 432 -24.50 11.97 23.82
N GLY A 433 -23.95 10.77 23.61
CA GLY A 433 -24.20 9.91 22.44
C GLY A 433 -25.69 9.54 22.32
N SER A 434 -26.31 9.16 23.44
CA SER A 434 -27.77 8.89 23.49
C SER A 434 -28.60 10.11 23.11
N PHE A 435 -28.19 11.31 23.54
CA PHE A 435 -28.87 12.55 23.20
C PHE A 435 -28.68 12.92 21.74
N ALA A 436 -27.46 12.87 21.24
CA ALA A 436 -27.11 13.15 19.84
C ALA A 436 -27.82 12.20 18.87
N GLY A 437 -27.87 10.89 19.18
CA GLY A 437 -28.56 9.90 18.38
C GLY A 437 -30.07 10.11 18.31
N GLN A 438 -30.70 10.59 19.39
CA GLN A 438 -32.12 10.95 19.39
C GLN A 438 -32.40 12.21 18.57
N ALA A 439 -31.48 13.18 18.63
CA ALA A 439 -31.58 14.43 17.88
C ALA A 439 -31.11 14.27 16.41
N LYS A 440 -30.44 13.17 16.07
CA LYS A 440 -29.82 12.90 14.76
C LYS A 440 -28.78 13.96 14.35
N VAL A 441 -27.94 14.35 15.27
CA VAL A 441 -26.86 15.31 15.08
C VAL A 441 -25.51 14.70 15.54
N SER A 442 -24.39 15.35 15.20
CA SER A 442 -23.07 14.95 15.69
C SER A 442 -22.94 15.21 17.21
N LEU A 443 -22.02 14.52 17.87
CA LEU A 443 -21.71 14.76 19.27
C LEU A 443 -21.29 16.21 19.50
N PHE A 444 -20.54 16.79 18.59
CA PHE A 444 -20.07 18.17 18.65
C PHE A 444 -21.24 19.17 18.65
N GLU A 445 -22.19 18.98 17.74
CA GLU A 445 -23.39 19.81 17.65
C GLU A 445 -24.27 19.62 18.90
N ALA A 446 -24.41 18.38 19.36
CA ALA A 446 -25.21 18.03 20.54
C ALA A 446 -24.77 18.74 21.82
N VAL A 447 -23.47 19.06 21.98
CA VAL A 447 -22.93 19.81 23.13
C VAL A 447 -23.58 21.21 23.27
N TYR A 448 -23.99 21.81 22.15
CA TYR A 448 -24.59 23.15 22.12
C TYR A 448 -26.12 23.15 22.08
N MET A 449 -26.73 21.98 21.89
CA MET A 449 -28.18 21.87 21.81
C MET A 449 -28.85 22.08 23.14
N GLY A 450 -29.98 22.81 23.12
CA GLY A 450 -30.85 22.91 24.29
C GLY A 450 -31.49 21.56 24.68
N GLY A 451 -31.57 21.29 25.93
CA GLY A 451 -32.12 20.04 26.49
C GLY A 451 -31.05 19.04 26.96
N LEU A 452 -29.77 19.25 26.64
CA LEU A 452 -28.68 18.44 27.17
C LEU A 452 -28.58 18.59 28.71
N GLU A 453 -28.91 19.76 29.23
CA GLU A 453 -28.95 20.09 30.67
C GLU A 453 -29.99 19.25 31.48
N ALA A 454 -30.94 18.65 30.77
CA ALA A 454 -31.87 17.71 31.39
C ALA A 454 -31.24 16.33 31.68
N ARG A 455 -30.09 16.01 31.09
CA ARG A 455 -29.41 14.72 31.17
C ARG A 455 -28.04 14.77 31.85
N LEU A 456 -27.36 15.90 31.73
CA LEU A 456 -26.02 16.14 32.26
C LEU A 456 -26.01 17.41 33.09
N SER A 457 -25.20 17.40 34.13
CA SER A 457 -24.97 18.57 34.98
C SER A 457 -24.05 19.58 34.30
N ASP A 458 -24.11 20.85 34.71
CA ASP A 458 -23.23 21.92 34.23
C ASP A 458 -21.75 21.55 34.39
N ARG A 459 -21.38 20.88 35.48
CA ARG A 459 -20.01 20.38 35.71
C ARG A 459 -19.51 19.41 34.64
N GLN A 460 -20.42 18.69 33.97
CA GLN A 460 -20.09 17.77 32.89
C GLN A 460 -20.14 18.47 31.52
N ILE A 461 -21.07 19.42 31.37
CA ILE A 461 -21.27 20.15 30.10
C ILE A 461 -20.18 21.20 29.86
N GLU A 462 -19.83 22.00 30.91
CA GLU A 462 -18.84 23.07 30.77
C GLU A 462 -17.49 22.63 30.21
N PRO A 463 -16.85 21.51 30.65
CA PRO A 463 -15.60 21.05 30.06
C PRO A 463 -15.75 20.64 28.59
N MET A 464 -16.90 20.08 28.21
CA MET A 464 -17.18 19.70 26.82
C MET A 464 -17.34 20.95 25.93
N ARG A 465 -18.11 21.96 26.40
CA ARG A 465 -18.25 23.24 25.68
C ARG A 465 -16.90 23.96 25.54
N ALA A 466 -16.12 24.03 26.61
CA ALA A 466 -14.79 24.66 26.58
C ALA A 466 -13.86 23.98 25.57
N PHE A 467 -13.92 22.63 25.48
CA PHE A 467 -13.17 21.88 24.52
C PHE A 467 -13.66 22.14 23.08
N CYS A 468 -14.97 22.10 22.84
CA CYS A 468 -15.54 22.36 21.53
C CYS A 468 -15.26 23.81 21.06
N ASP A 469 -15.34 24.80 21.96
CA ASP A 469 -14.97 26.19 21.69
C ASP A 469 -13.50 26.35 21.32
N PHE A 470 -12.61 25.58 21.97
CA PHE A 470 -11.19 25.55 21.63
C PHE A 470 -10.98 25.02 20.20
N ILE A 471 -11.62 23.91 19.84
CA ILE A 471 -11.56 23.35 18.48
C ILE A 471 -12.12 24.30 17.44
N GLN A 472 -13.27 24.95 17.71
CA GLN A 472 -13.85 25.93 16.77
C GLN A 472 -12.92 27.11 16.51
N ARG A 473 -12.25 27.62 17.56
CA ARG A 473 -11.25 28.71 17.38
C ARG A 473 -10.09 28.27 16.48
N LEU A 474 -9.59 27.04 16.67
CA LEU A 474 -8.52 26.51 15.83
C LEU A 474 -8.99 26.28 14.40
N ALA A 475 -10.20 25.77 14.21
CA ALA A 475 -10.79 25.55 12.87
C ALA A 475 -10.98 26.84 12.08
N ALA A 476 -11.51 27.91 12.74
CA ALA A 476 -11.63 29.22 12.11
C ALA A 476 -10.28 29.79 11.68
N ARG A 477 -9.23 29.60 12.49
CA ARG A 477 -7.88 30.04 12.16
C ARG A 477 -7.17 29.16 11.13
N ALA A 478 -7.52 27.89 11.06
CA ALA A 478 -6.95 26.96 10.06
C ALA A 478 -7.28 27.34 8.62
N GLU A 479 -8.31 28.17 8.39
CA GLU A 479 -8.68 28.71 7.07
C GLU A 479 -7.79 29.87 6.64
N THR A 480 -7.32 30.69 7.57
CA THR A 480 -6.67 31.99 7.31
C THR A 480 -5.21 32.05 7.73
N ASP A 481 -4.85 31.38 8.81
CA ASP A 481 -3.54 31.48 9.42
C ASP A 481 -2.55 30.43 8.83
N PRO A 482 -1.23 30.69 8.93
CA PRO A 482 -0.23 29.69 8.58
C PRO A 482 -0.41 28.39 9.39
N ALA A 483 -0.32 27.25 8.73
CA ALA A 483 -0.47 25.93 9.36
C ALA A 483 0.46 25.74 10.58
N THR A 484 1.67 26.29 10.51
CA THR A 484 2.65 26.24 11.63
C THR A 484 2.12 26.89 12.89
N THR A 485 1.50 28.09 12.78
CA THR A 485 0.97 28.84 13.91
C THR A 485 -0.21 28.09 14.55
N VAL A 486 -1.12 27.56 13.75
CA VAL A 486 -2.28 26.81 14.26
C VAL A 486 -1.85 25.52 14.94
N LEU A 487 -0.83 24.82 14.41
CA LEU A 487 -0.26 23.62 15.02
C LEU A 487 0.42 23.92 16.37
N ASP A 488 1.16 25.03 16.47
CA ASP A 488 1.81 25.44 17.73
C ASP A 488 0.77 25.79 18.80
N ASP A 489 -0.25 26.58 18.47
CA ASP A 489 -1.33 26.94 19.39
C ASP A 489 -2.18 25.72 19.80
N MET A 490 -2.40 24.77 18.89
CA MET A 490 -3.03 23.50 19.21
C MET A 490 -2.22 22.76 20.27
N MET A 491 -0.92 22.59 20.05
CA MET A 491 -0.04 21.83 20.96
C MET A 491 0.10 22.51 22.31
N GLU A 492 0.21 23.83 22.35
CA GLU A 492 0.21 24.60 23.60
C GLU A 492 -1.10 24.42 24.37
N GLY A 493 -2.25 24.52 23.68
CA GLY A 493 -3.57 24.45 24.29
C GLY A 493 -3.94 23.05 24.84
N ILE A 494 -3.41 21.97 24.24
CA ILE A 494 -3.72 20.60 24.70
C ILE A 494 -2.78 20.10 25.79
N HIS A 495 -1.64 20.74 26.03
CA HIS A 495 -0.63 20.33 27.03
C HIS A 495 -0.22 18.85 26.93
N TYR A 496 -0.05 18.34 25.71
CA TYR A 496 0.13 16.91 25.44
C TYR A 496 1.46 16.36 26.00
N GLU A 497 2.52 17.17 26.04
CA GLU A 497 3.80 16.79 26.64
C GLU A 497 3.63 16.47 28.13
N ALA A 498 3.01 17.39 28.90
CA ALA A 498 2.75 17.18 30.32
C ALA A 498 1.93 15.91 30.56
N TYR A 499 0.91 15.67 29.73
CA TYR A 499 0.12 14.45 29.81
C TYR A 499 0.95 13.18 29.64
N LEU A 500 1.91 13.16 28.70
CA LEU A 500 2.76 12.00 28.48
C LEU A 500 3.63 11.70 29.71
N TYR A 501 4.22 12.73 30.34
CA TYR A 501 5.03 12.55 31.55
C TYR A 501 4.19 12.16 32.77
N ASP A 502 2.90 12.55 32.83
CA ASP A 502 2.00 12.13 33.90
C ASP A 502 1.46 10.69 33.70
N ALA A 503 1.32 10.24 32.44
CA ALA A 503 0.67 8.96 32.14
C ALA A 503 1.65 7.78 31.97
N PHE A 504 2.94 8.05 31.67
CA PHE A 504 3.96 7.05 31.34
C PHE A 504 5.23 7.28 32.15
N ASP A 505 6.11 6.25 32.23
CA ASP A 505 7.45 6.44 32.77
C ASP A 505 8.28 7.40 31.90
N GLU A 506 9.30 8.03 32.50
CA GLU A 506 10.10 9.09 31.88
C GLU A 506 10.67 8.69 30.50
N ARG A 507 11.18 7.46 30.37
CA ARG A 507 11.75 6.95 29.11
C ARG A 507 10.69 6.74 28.04
N GLN A 508 9.53 6.21 28.41
CA GLN A 508 8.41 6.02 27.49
C GLN A 508 7.82 7.36 27.07
N ALA A 509 7.63 8.29 28.01
CA ALA A 509 7.16 9.65 27.74
C ALA A 509 8.06 10.38 26.77
N GLN A 510 9.39 10.34 27.01
CA GLN A 510 10.38 10.96 26.13
C GLN A 510 10.35 10.38 24.70
N ASN A 511 10.25 9.04 24.57
CA ASN A 511 10.16 8.39 23.26
C ASN A 511 8.88 8.79 22.51
N LYS A 512 7.74 8.81 23.21
CA LYS A 512 6.45 9.21 22.63
C LYS A 512 6.46 10.68 22.22
N TRP A 513 7.00 11.56 23.07
CA TRP A 513 7.14 12.97 22.76
C TRP A 513 8.03 13.22 21.55
N SER A 514 9.16 12.53 21.47
CA SER A 514 10.04 12.59 20.28
C SER A 514 9.30 12.21 18.98
N ASN A 515 8.43 11.19 19.03
CA ASN A 515 7.61 10.81 17.88
C ASN A 515 6.62 11.94 17.48
N VAL A 516 6.01 12.59 18.47
CA VAL A 516 5.09 13.72 18.24
C VAL A 516 5.84 14.90 17.63
N LEU A 517 7.01 15.26 18.15
CA LEU A 517 7.83 16.35 17.61
C LEU A 517 8.24 16.08 16.16
N GLU A 518 8.65 14.85 15.86
CA GLU A 518 8.99 14.45 14.49
C GLU A 518 7.80 14.59 13.54
N PHE A 519 6.61 14.18 13.99
CA PHE A 519 5.38 14.33 13.21
C PHE A 519 5.02 15.80 12.97
N LEU A 520 5.12 16.65 13.99
CA LEU A 520 4.85 18.08 13.88
C LEU A 520 5.86 18.79 12.98
N ASP A 521 7.15 18.45 13.07
CA ASP A 521 8.20 19.02 12.21
C ASP A 521 7.94 18.67 10.74
N TRP A 522 7.55 17.42 10.49
CA TRP A 522 7.15 16.99 9.15
C TRP A 522 5.93 17.77 8.62
N LEU A 523 4.87 17.97 9.44
CA LEU A 523 3.71 18.77 9.09
C LEU A 523 4.10 20.22 8.78
N LYS A 524 4.93 20.84 9.61
CA LYS A 524 5.40 22.23 9.44
C LYS A 524 6.21 22.41 8.16
N LYS A 525 7.13 21.49 7.86
CA LYS A 525 7.90 21.52 6.61
C LYS A 525 7.03 21.43 5.37
N LYS A 526 5.96 20.64 5.42
CA LYS A 526 5.00 20.56 4.30
C LYS A 526 4.14 21.82 4.17
N GLY A 527 3.75 22.46 5.27
CA GLY A 527 2.95 23.70 5.27
C GLY A 527 3.73 24.96 4.88
N THR A 528 5.07 24.94 4.92
CA THR A 528 5.91 26.13 4.62
C THR A 528 6.52 26.13 3.23
N ARG A 529 6.28 25.13 2.38
CA ARG A 529 6.87 25.11 1.03
C ARG A 529 6.30 26.25 0.18
N PRO A 530 7.11 27.27 -0.23
CA PRO A 530 6.61 28.35 -1.08
C PRO A 530 6.27 27.80 -2.45
N GLU A 531 5.25 28.42 -3.09
CA GLU A 531 5.11 28.33 -4.55
C GLU A 531 6.45 28.64 -5.18
N ALA A 532 6.85 27.86 -6.19
CA ALA A 532 7.90 28.29 -7.10
C ALA A 532 7.47 29.66 -7.66
N ALA A 533 7.98 30.73 -7.04
CA ALA A 533 7.82 32.08 -7.53
C ALA A 533 8.31 32.10 -8.96
N GLY A 534 7.52 32.73 -9.82
CA GLY A 534 7.90 32.94 -11.20
C GLY A 534 9.29 33.56 -11.27
N VAL A 535 10.03 33.02 -12.23
CA VAL A 535 11.18 33.53 -12.96
C VAL A 535 11.63 34.93 -12.55
N ASP A 536 12.87 34.99 -12.10
CA ASP A 536 13.93 35.96 -12.32
C ASP A 536 14.66 36.31 -11.03
N ALA A 537 15.76 35.61 -10.77
CA ALA A 537 17.01 36.21 -10.28
C ALA A 537 18.12 35.16 -10.28
N ALA A 538 18.97 35.26 -11.26
CA ALA A 538 20.31 34.69 -11.20
C ALA A 538 21.11 35.40 -10.11
N VAL A 539 21.67 34.67 -9.15
CA VAL A 539 22.93 35.00 -8.49
C VAL A 539 23.66 33.74 -8.08
N GLU A 540 24.90 33.71 -8.47
CA GLU A 540 25.98 32.77 -8.15
C GLU A 540 26.19 32.62 -6.64
N GLY A 541 26.68 31.45 -6.24
CA GLY A 541 27.57 31.44 -5.09
C GLY A 541 27.45 30.24 -4.15
N GLU A 542 28.45 29.39 -4.25
CA GLU A 542 29.10 28.63 -3.18
C GLU A 542 28.55 27.26 -2.73
N ARG A 543 29.41 26.30 -2.97
CA ARG A 543 29.43 24.92 -2.44
C ARG A 543 29.60 24.96 -0.92
N GLY A 544 28.77 24.21 -0.22
CA GLY A 544 28.98 23.80 1.16
C GLY A 544 28.56 22.35 1.31
N ASP A 545 29.56 21.49 1.60
CA ASP A 545 29.39 20.10 1.99
C ASP A 545 28.61 19.98 3.31
N GLY A 546 27.80 18.94 3.42
CA GLY A 546 27.45 18.35 4.70
C GLY A 546 25.98 18.45 5.07
N ASP A 547 25.39 17.33 5.04
CA ASP A 547 24.37 16.66 5.85
C ASP A 547 23.25 16.04 5.01
N ALA A 548 23.24 14.72 5.03
CA ALA A 548 22.17 13.87 4.51
C ALA A 548 20.90 14.15 5.33
N ALA A 549 20.10 15.08 4.85
CA ALA A 549 18.76 15.30 5.35
C ALA A 549 17.90 14.08 4.95
N THR A 550 17.48 13.31 5.93
CA THR A 550 16.40 12.32 5.87
C THR A 550 15.12 13.03 5.42
N GLY A 551 14.93 13.14 4.11
CA GLY A 551 13.80 13.82 3.54
C GLY A 551 12.64 12.87 3.32
N PHE A 552 11.58 12.98 4.08
CA PHE A 552 10.23 12.63 3.64
C PHE A 552 9.84 13.55 2.46
N ASP A 553 10.29 13.25 1.26
CA ASP A 553 9.86 13.96 0.05
C ASP A 553 8.81 13.14 -0.69
N THR A 554 7.62 13.03 -0.10
CA THR A 554 6.42 12.66 -0.83
C THR A 554 5.81 13.95 -1.38
N SER A 555 6.35 14.43 -2.50
CA SER A 555 5.67 15.45 -3.29
C SER A 555 4.42 14.81 -3.91
N ASP A 556 3.36 14.74 -3.12
CA ASP A 556 2.06 14.21 -3.55
C ASP A 556 1.56 14.97 -4.77
N GLY A 557 1.07 14.23 -5.75
CA GLY A 557 0.30 14.76 -6.88
C GLY A 557 -1.04 15.40 -6.48
N LEU A 558 -1.18 15.84 -5.24
CA LEU A 558 -2.17 16.75 -4.71
C LEU A 558 -1.75 18.17 -5.06
N ALA A 559 -1.78 18.49 -6.37
CA ALA A 559 -1.61 19.85 -6.79
C ALA A 559 -2.64 20.71 -6.05
N ASP A 560 -2.14 21.72 -5.34
CA ASP A 560 -2.87 22.89 -4.84
C ASP A 560 -3.64 22.80 -3.50
N THR A 561 -3.40 21.81 -2.65
CA THR A 561 -4.02 21.74 -1.30
C THR A 561 -3.07 22.06 -0.15
N GLY A 562 -1.80 22.35 -0.40
CA GLY A 562 -0.73 22.47 0.61
C GLY A 562 -0.62 23.83 1.33
N LYS A 563 -1.47 24.82 1.04
CA LYS A 563 -1.32 26.18 1.59
C LYS A 563 -1.94 26.36 2.98
N ASN A 564 -2.89 25.54 3.36
CA ASN A 564 -3.54 25.61 4.68
C ASN A 564 -3.50 24.28 5.42
N LEU A 565 -3.75 24.34 6.72
CA LEU A 565 -3.75 23.18 7.60
C LEU A 565 -4.77 22.12 7.16
N LEU A 566 -5.92 22.52 6.63
CA LEU A 566 -7.00 21.63 6.20
C LEU A 566 -6.57 20.69 5.06
N GLY A 567 -5.80 21.19 4.09
CA GLY A 567 -5.22 20.37 3.02
C GLY A 567 -4.19 19.34 3.53
N LEU A 568 -3.38 19.75 4.52
CA LEU A 568 -2.40 18.86 5.15
C LEU A 568 -3.08 17.73 5.93
N ILE A 569 -4.15 18.00 6.67
CA ILE A 569 -4.87 17.01 7.48
C ILE A 569 -5.37 15.84 6.61
N GLN A 570 -5.91 16.14 5.45
CA GLN A 570 -6.41 15.08 4.56
C GLN A 570 -5.27 14.27 3.93
N THR A 571 -4.11 14.91 3.69
CA THR A 571 -2.90 14.22 3.27
C THR A 571 -2.42 13.25 4.34
N VAL A 572 -2.45 13.68 5.62
CA VAL A 572 -2.10 12.83 6.79
C VAL A 572 -3.04 11.63 6.89
N ALA A 573 -4.35 11.84 6.79
CA ALA A 573 -5.34 10.76 6.85
C ALA A 573 -5.09 9.69 5.78
N LEU A 574 -4.74 10.11 4.56
CA LEU A 574 -4.39 9.19 3.49
C LEU A 574 -3.06 8.47 3.73
N MET A 575 -2.05 9.17 4.26
CA MET A 575 -0.74 8.59 4.56
C MET A 575 -0.79 7.60 5.70
N SER A 576 -1.57 7.88 6.75
CA SER A 576 -1.69 6.98 7.90
C SER A 576 -2.16 5.57 7.51
N MET A 577 -2.91 5.47 6.40
CA MET A 577 -3.42 4.20 5.88
C MET A 577 -2.45 3.49 4.93
N LEU A 578 -1.41 4.16 4.42
CA LEU A 578 -0.63 3.70 3.27
C LEU A 578 0.89 3.61 3.49
N GLU A 579 1.46 4.10 4.59
CA GLU A 579 2.92 4.18 4.76
C GLU A 579 3.50 3.25 5.84
N GLY A 580 4.51 2.45 5.38
CA GLY A 580 5.62 2.00 6.20
C GLY A 580 6.84 2.87 5.91
N ARG A 581 7.60 3.29 6.93
CA ARG A 581 8.86 4.03 6.79
C ARG A 581 9.89 3.21 6.02
N ASP A 582 10.49 3.82 5.01
CA ASP A 582 11.70 3.35 4.37
C ASP A 582 12.87 4.30 4.67
N GLU A 583 13.50 4.11 5.81
CA GLU A 583 14.94 4.39 5.92
C GLU A 583 15.67 3.25 5.20
N ASP A 584 16.70 3.54 4.41
CA ASP A 584 17.55 2.53 3.77
C ASP A 584 18.88 2.34 4.53
N PRO A 585 18.82 1.92 5.82
CA PRO A 585 20.02 1.65 6.60
C PRO A 585 20.70 0.38 6.09
N ASP A 586 22.01 0.23 6.35
CA ASP A 586 22.69 -1.05 6.14
C ASP A 586 22.19 -2.08 7.18
N ALA A 587 21.04 -2.69 6.92
CA ALA A 587 20.35 -3.58 7.81
C ALA A 587 19.64 -4.72 7.06
N VAL A 588 19.55 -5.90 7.70
CA VAL A 588 18.83 -7.05 7.17
C VAL A 588 17.32 -6.73 7.12
N ARG A 589 16.65 -7.02 6.01
CA ARG A 589 15.22 -6.83 5.86
C ARG A 589 14.46 -8.06 6.36
N LEU A 590 13.64 -7.87 7.39
CA LEU A 590 12.65 -8.85 7.84
C LEU A 590 11.30 -8.47 7.25
N SER A 591 10.66 -9.36 6.46
CA SER A 591 9.41 -9.02 5.79
C SER A 591 8.51 -10.22 5.57
N THR A 592 7.20 -10.01 5.61
CA THR A 592 6.29 -10.99 5.03
C THR A 592 6.46 -11.04 3.52
N VAL A 593 6.18 -12.19 2.90
CA VAL A 593 6.19 -12.31 1.43
C VAL A 593 5.26 -11.30 0.78
N HIS A 594 4.08 -11.05 1.35
CA HIS A 594 3.14 -10.05 0.84
C HIS A 594 3.72 -8.62 0.84
N ALA A 595 4.37 -8.21 1.93
CA ALA A 595 4.97 -6.89 2.03
C ALA A 595 6.25 -6.73 1.19
N SER A 596 6.87 -7.84 0.76
CA SER A 596 8.02 -7.84 -0.15
C SER A 596 7.64 -7.68 -1.62
N LYS A 597 6.33 -7.69 -1.97
CA LYS A 597 5.89 -7.47 -3.35
C LYS A 597 6.34 -6.09 -3.84
N GLY A 598 6.87 -6.04 -5.06
CA GLY A 598 7.47 -4.83 -5.62
C GLY A 598 8.95 -4.62 -5.24
N LEU A 599 9.43 -5.24 -4.15
CA LEU A 599 10.83 -5.16 -3.71
C LEU A 599 11.68 -6.26 -4.34
N GLU A 600 13.02 -6.13 -4.22
CA GLU A 600 13.99 -7.12 -4.70
C GLU A 600 15.25 -7.06 -3.87
N TYR A 601 15.89 -8.19 -3.68
CA TYR A 601 17.08 -8.32 -2.83
C TYR A 601 18.13 -9.20 -3.50
N PRO A 602 19.43 -8.86 -3.39
CA PRO A 602 20.51 -9.72 -3.87
C PRO A 602 20.43 -11.13 -3.31
N HIS A 603 20.14 -11.28 -2.01
CA HIS A 603 20.16 -12.54 -1.27
C HIS A 603 18.90 -12.70 -0.43
N VAL A 604 18.17 -13.79 -0.62
CA VAL A 604 16.92 -14.07 0.09
C VAL A 604 17.02 -15.38 0.87
N PHE A 605 16.62 -15.31 2.14
CA PHE A 605 16.30 -16.46 2.99
C PHE A 605 14.77 -16.55 3.12
N LEU A 606 14.17 -17.59 2.57
CA LEU A 606 12.76 -17.87 2.70
C LEU A 606 12.56 -18.92 3.77
N VAL A 607 11.92 -18.54 4.89
CA VAL A 607 11.86 -19.34 6.10
C VAL A 607 10.46 -19.88 6.37
N GLY A 608 10.37 -21.01 7.09
CA GLY A 608 9.09 -21.64 7.43
C GLY A 608 8.39 -22.23 6.22
N CYS A 609 9.14 -22.84 5.28
CA CYS A 609 8.60 -23.50 4.11
C CYS A 609 8.00 -24.87 4.46
N GLU A 610 6.86 -24.86 5.15
CA GLU A 610 6.19 -26.04 5.72
C GLU A 610 4.72 -26.09 5.35
N GLU A 611 4.17 -27.31 5.22
CA GLU A 611 2.72 -27.49 5.11
C GLU A 611 2.00 -26.86 6.31
N GLY A 612 0.93 -26.12 6.02
CA GLY A 612 0.17 -25.37 7.03
C GLY A 612 0.67 -23.94 7.29
N ILE A 613 1.92 -23.61 6.90
CA ILE A 613 2.47 -22.25 6.92
C ILE A 613 2.58 -21.72 5.49
N MET A 614 3.21 -22.45 4.59
CA MET A 614 3.33 -22.13 3.18
C MET A 614 3.23 -23.42 2.34
N PRO A 615 2.02 -23.81 1.89
CA PRO A 615 0.75 -23.08 1.90
C PRO A 615 0.10 -22.92 3.27
N HIS A 616 -0.56 -21.76 3.49
CA HIS A 616 -1.27 -21.45 4.73
C HIS A 616 -2.68 -22.03 4.71
N ARG A 617 -3.07 -22.77 5.78
CA ARG A 617 -4.37 -23.45 5.85
C ARG A 617 -5.58 -22.51 5.97
N GLY A 618 -5.41 -21.28 6.43
CA GLY A 618 -6.51 -20.37 6.75
C GLY A 618 -7.09 -20.62 8.13
N GLY A 619 -8.39 -20.50 8.28
CA GLY A 619 -9.12 -20.78 9.50
C GLY A 619 -9.86 -22.13 9.49
N SER A 620 -9.58 -23.02 8.53
CA SER A 620 -10.13 -24.38 8.51
C SER A 620 -9.50 -25.23 9.62
N ASP A 621 -10.30 -26.15 10.16
CA ASP A 621 -9.84 -27.13 11.13
C ASP A 621 -8.62 -27.90 10.60
N ASP A 622 -7.72 -28.28 11.50
CA ASP A 622 -6.44 -28.90 11.14
C ASP A 622 -6.61 -30.22 10.33
N ASP A 623 -7.80 -30.79 10.29
CA ASP A 623 -8.13 -32.04 9.58
C ASP A 623 -8.76 -31.83 8.17
N GLU A 624 -9.14 -30.61 7.79
CA GLU A 624 -9.68 -30.37 6.45
C GLU A 624 -8.59 -30.12 5.40
N PRO A 625 -8.71 -30.71 4.19
CA PRO A 625 -7.78 -30.41 3.09
C PRO A 625 -7.89 -28.94 2.68
N ILE A 626 -6.74 -28.34 2.35
CA ILE A 626 -6.70 -26.97 1.82
C ILE A 626 -7.40 -26.97 0.44
N ASP A 627 -8.32 -26.03 0.25
CA ASP A 627 -9.01 -25.82 -1.03
C ASP A 627 -8.02 -25.52 -2.17
N ASP A 628 -8.30 -26.05 -3.36
CA ASP A 628 -7.43 -25.92 -4.54
C ASP A 628 -7.23 -24.44 -4.95
N ALA A 629 -8.27 -23.61 -4.87
CA ALA A 629 -8.17 -22.18 -5.18
C ALA A 629 -7.20 -21.47 -4.23
N ARG A 630 -7.20 -21.87 -2.96
CA ARG A 630 -6.25 -21.36 -1.97
C ARG A 630 -4.83 -21.86 -2.22
N ILE A 631 -4.67 -23.13 -2.61
CA ILE A 631 -3.35 -23.64 -2.99
C ILE A 631 -2.79 -22.86 -4.20
N GLU A 632 -3.64 -22.51 -5.16
CA GLU A 632 -3.25 -21.68 -6.31
C GLU A 632 -2.79 -20.28 -5.89
N GLU A 633 -3.49 -19.63 -4.94
CA GLU A 633 -3.09 -18.32 -4.41
C GLU A 633 -1.78 -18.41 -3.63
N GLU A 634 -1.63 -19.39 -2.74
CA GLU A 634 -0.39 -19.62 -1.97
C GLU A 634 0.79 -20.01 -2.90
N ARG A 635 0.52 -20.67 -4.03
CA ARG A 635 1.53 -20.95 -5.05
C ARG A 635 1.99 -19.68 -5.77
N ARG A 636 1.09 -18.74 -6.06
CA ARG A 636 1.46 -17.40 -6.56
C ARG A 636 2.29 -16.64 -5.50
N LEU A 637 1.95 -16.80 -4.22
CA LEU A 637 2.73 -16.20 -3.14
C LEU A 637 4.15 -16.79 -3.07
N MET A 638 4.29 -18.11 -3.23
CA MET A 638 5.59 -18.76 -3.33
C MET A 638 6.38 -18.29 -4.55
N TYR A 639 5.75 -18.16 -5.71
CA TYR A 639 6.35 -17.57 -6.91
C TYR A 639 6.83 -16.13 -6.66
N VAL A 640 6.04 -15.31 -5.98
CA VAL A 640 6.46 -13.97 -5.57
C VAL A 640 7.68 -14.04 -4.67
N ALA A 641 7.70 -14.92 -3.65
CA ALA A 641 8.84 -15.05 -2.73
C ALA A 641 10.14 -15.41 -3.45
N ILE A 642 10.10 -16.41 -4.33
CA ILE A 642 11.25 -16.86 -5.14
C ILE A 642 11.78 -15.71 -6.01
N THR A 643 10.89 -14.99 -6.68
CA THR A 643 11.23 -13.90 -7.61
C THR A 643 11.67 -12.61 -6.93
N ARG A 644 11.72 -12.55 -5.59
CA ARG A 644 12.38 -11.45 -4.86
C ARG A 644 13.89 -11.56 -4.88
N ALA A 645 14.42 -12.78 -5.06
CA ALA A 645 15.86 -13.02 -5.09
C ALA A 645 16.47 -12.64 -6.45
N GLN A 646 17.59 -11.94 -6.41
CA GLN A 646 18.38 -11.60 -7.61
C GLN A 646 19.48 -12.65 -7.86
N ARG A 647 20.28 -12.99 -6.84
CA ARG A 647 21.52 -13.79 -6.94
C ARG A 647 21.46 -15.11 -6.23
N SER A 648 20.98 -15.14 -4.99
CA SER A 648 20.88 -16.39 -4.21
C SER A 648 19.56 -16.50 -3.45
N LEU A 649 19.07 -17.74 -3.35
CA LEU A 649 17.87 -18.12 -2.63
C LEU A 649 18.19 -19.32 -1.73
N GLN A 650 17.86 -19.20 -0.45
CA GLN A 650 17.95 -20.29 0.53
C GLN A 650 16.58 -20.47 1.18
N LEU A 651 16.14 -21.73 1.27
CA LEU A 651 14.89 -22.12 1.93
C LEU A 651 15.18 -22.87 3.20
N THR A 652 14.33 -22.66 4.22
CA THR A 652 14.38 -23.46 5.46
C THR A 652 12.99 -23.96 5.83
N TYR A 653 12.95 -25.09 6.54
CA TYR A 653 11.75 -25.62 7.15
C TYR A 653 12.10 -26.31 8.47
N CYS A 654 11.15 -26.30 9.44
CA CYS A 654 11.33 -26.98 10.71
C CYS A 654 10.77 -28.41 10.64
N LYS A 655 11.41 -29.34 11.35
CA LYS A 655 10.88 -30.71 11.58
C LYS A 655 9.76 -30.68 12.63
N LYS A 656 9.83 -29.73 13.56
CA LYS A 656 8.85 -29.55 14.65
C LYS A 656 8.68 -28.08 14.96
N ARG A 657 7.46 -27.68 15.32
CA ARG A 657 7.15 -26.33 15.81
C ARG A 657 6.29 -26.40 17.07
N LYS A 658 6.46 -25.39 17.92
CA LYS A 658 5.56 -25.15 19.06
C LYS A 658 4.36 -24.34 18.59
N ARG A 659 3.15 -24.89 18.73
CA ARG A 659 1.89 -24.18 18.47
C ARG A 659 1.07 -24.20 19.75
N ALA A 660 0.81 -23.04 20.32
CA ALA A 660 0.22 -22.88 21.65
C ALA A 660 1.07 -23.57 22.75
N ARG A 661 0.71 -24.76 23.21
CA ARG A 661 1.45 -25.54 24.22
C ARG A 661 1.91 -26.90 23.71
N GLU A 662 1.62 -27.21 22.45
CA GLU A 662 1.92 -28.50 21.83
C GLU A 662 3.07 -28.40 20.84
N THR A 663 3.83 -29.51 20.71
CA THR A 663 4.86 -29.59 19.67
C THR A 663 4.28 -30.42 18.52
N ILE A 664 4.17 -29.80 17.36
CA ILE A 664 3.63 -30.37 16.14
C ILE A 664 4.80 -30.81 15.25
N VAL A 665 4.72 -31.98 14.66
CA VAL A 665 5.63 -32.45 13.61
C VAL A 665 5.22 -31.73 12.30
N CYS A 666 6.20 -31.14 11.63
CA CYS A 666 5.98 -30.39 10.38
C CYS A 666 6.49 -31.21 9.19
N GLU A 667 5.78 -31.09 8.08
CA GLU A 667 6.21 -31.63 6.78
C GLU A 667 6.75 -30.47 5.92
N PRO A 668 7.79 -30.71 5.09
CA PRO A 668 8.27 -29.70 4.16
C PRO A 668 7.16 -29.30 3.18
N SER A 669 7.12 -28.03 2.82
CA SER A 669 6.16 -27.48 1.86
C SER A 669 6.17 -28.27 0.54
N ARG A 670 4.99 -28.58 0.00
CA ARG A 670 4.84 -29.17 -1.35
C ARG A 670 5.50 -28.33 -2.43
N PHE A 671 5.58 -27.01 -2.25
CA PHE A 671 6.20 -26.11 -3.20
C PHE A 671 7.70 -26.36 -3.38
N ILE A 672 8.40 -26.92 -2.37
CA ILE A 672 9.81 -27.31 -2.50
C ILE A 672 9.97 -28.43 -3.55
N GLN A 673 9.07 -29.41 -3.55
CA GLN A 673 9.08 -30.47 -4.55
C GLN A 673 8.72 -29.93 -5.95
N GLU A 674 7.79 -29.00 -6.01
CA GLU A 674 7.36 -28.37 -7.27
C GLU A 674 8.45 -27.52 -7.92
N MET A 675 9.49 -27.09 -7.18
CA MET A 675 10.64 -26.36 -7.72
C MET A 675 11.54 -27.22 -8.62
N LEU A 676 11.51 -28.54 -8.49
CA LEU A 676 12.34 -29.48 -9.23
C LEU A 676 13.85 -29.15 -9.16
N LEU A 677 14.35 -28.93 -7.97
CA LEU A 677 15.72 -28.40 -7.75
C LEU A 677 16.84 -29.36 -8.21
N ASP A 678 16.55 -30.66 -8.28
CA ASP A 678 17.49 -31.70 -8.68
C ASP A 678 17.56 -31.90 -10.21
N GLU A 679 16.65 -31.29 -10.97
CA GLU A 679 16.66 -31.33 -12.42
C GLU A 679 17.63 -30.29 -12.96
N ALA A 680 18.56 -30.73 -13.84
CA ALA A 680 19.43 -29.80 -14.56
C ALA A 680 18.55 -28.86 -15.41
N PRO A 681 18.76 -27.54 -15.36
CA PRO A 681 17.98 -26.62 -16.20
C PRO A 681 18.16 -27.01 -17.67
N PRO A 682 17.12 -26.86 -18.52
CA PRO A 682 17.22 -27.14 -19.94
C PRO A 682 18.34 -26.30 -20.55
N PRO A 683 19.11 -26.83 -21.50
CA PRO A 683 20.15 -26.08 -22.18
C PRO A 683 19.53 -24.81 -22.82
N SER A 684 20.22 -23.68 -22.68
CA SER A 684 19.79 -22.45 -23.35
C SER A 684 19.66 -22.72 -24.87
N ALA A 685 18.64 -22.12 -25.48
CA ALA A 685 18.30 -22.38 -26.90
C ALA A 685 19.46 -22.07 -27.89
N ASP A 686 20.54 -21.41 -27.43
CA ASP A 686 21.74 -21.05 -28.22
C ASP A 686 22.94 -21.98 -27.99
N GLU A 687 22.90 -22.91 -27.05
CA GLU A 687 23.96 -23.91 -26.91
C GLU A 687 23.67 -25.13 -27.76
N ALA A 688 24.21 -25.13 -28.98
CA ALA A 688 24.36 -26.37 -29.75
C ALA A 688 25.04 -27.43 -28.83
N PRO A 689 24.58 -28.67 -28.83
CA PRO A 689 25.12 -29.69 -27.92
C PRO A 689 26.63 -29.86 -28.15
N MET A 690 27.42 -29.37 -27.18
CA MET A 690 28.88 -29.50 -27.23
C MET A 690 29.27 -30.98 -27.36
N THR A 691 30.03 -31.29 -28.36
CA THR A 691 30.53 -32.64 -28.59
C THR A 691 31.46 -33.05 -27.41
N PRO A 692 31.65 -34.34 -27.14
CA PRO A 692 32.61 -34.81 -26.13
C PRO A 692 34.03 -34.25 -26.31
N LYS A 693 34.39 -33.92 -27.58
CA LYS A 693 35.67 -33.32 -27.95
C LYS A 693 35.78 -31.88 -27.50
N ASP A 694 34.69 -31.11 -27.58
CA ASP A 694 34.64 -29.70 -27.18
C ASP A 694 34.66 -29.58 -25.66
N ARG A 695 34.02 -30.50 -24.95
CA ARG A 695 34.10 -30.62 -23.49
C ARG A 695 35.53 -30.90 -23.00
N LEU A 696 36.21 -31.78 -23.67
CA LEU A 696 37.61 -32.12 -23.35
C LEU A 696 38.57 -30.95 -23.64
N ALA A 697 38.32 -30.19 -24.72
CA ALA A 697 39.09 -28.99 -25.06
C ALA A 697 38.88 -27.86 -24.01
N ASN A 698 37.65 -27.62 -23.56
CA ASN A 698 37.35 -26.66 -22.53
C ASN A 698 37.92 -27.07 -21.15
N LEU A 699 37.90 -28.36 -20.84
CA LEU A 699 38.51 -28.85 -19.58
C LEU A 699 40.04 -28.67 -19.60
N LYS A 700 40.70 -28.90 -20.76
CA LYS A 700 42.14 -28.65 -20.92
C LYS A 700 42.50 -27.16 -20.82
N ALA A 701 41.66 -26.27 -21.37
CA ALA A 701 41.85 -24.83 -21.27
C ALA A 701 41.68 -24.30 -19.85
N LEU A 702 40.76 -24.90 -19.08
CA LEU A 702 40.55 -24.56 -17.65
C LEU A 702 41.64 -25.10 -16.72
N LEU A 703 42.36 -26.15 -17.10
CA LEU A 703 43.43 -26.79 -16.36
C LEU A 703 44.85 -26.28 -16.72
N GLY A 704 44.97 -25.25 -17.54
CA GLY A 704 46.20 -24.57 -17.82
C GLY A 704 47.24 -25.40 -18.59
N GLY A 705 46.76 -26.22 -19.52
CA GLY A 705 47.63 -26.98 -20.40
C GLY A 705 47.88 -26.30 -21.73
#